data_08d70e0885feb6fde6f54200db464174
#
_entry.id   08d70e0885feb6fde6f54200db464174
#
_cell.length_a   1.000
_cell.length_b   1.000
_cell.length_c   1.000
_cell.angle_alpha   90.00
_cell.angle_beta   90.00
_cell.angle_gamma   90.00
#
_symmetry.space_group_name_H-M   'P 1'
#
loop_
_entity.id
_entity.type
_entity.pdbx_description
1 polymer ?
#
loop_
_entity_poly.entity_id
_entity_poly.type
_entity_poly.pdbx_seq_one_letter_code
_entity_poly.pdbx_strand_id
1 'polypeptide(L)'
;MSAGEPRVAAPEPAAGATRRRRPWQPVNGRRPLSLRAEHAALAVVLAGSAALEGHGISHNGFANNYYSAAVKSMLVSLHNFFFLSSDPGGLSSVDKPPLGLWLQVLSAKVLGFHALSLLIPEAACGFLTVLLTYVIVAPRFGRWTGVAAAAGLAVFPAFVASTRDNNLDALLILLMLLAGWATVRAIETDRLRTLVLAAVLAGLAFNTKALAAYLVVPGMGLAYLVCAEGSIRRRVVRTIAGAVVLAAVSLVWIVAVDVVPKDQRPYVGGTMNDSELTLTFGYNGFGRVAGEVGGSGQSFASGVLGNSAAHPAPGTSSVLGPRLHALEVLPKARSGTTGSTGPSGTGGLAIGTPDTQVGILQGTTGVTVIPSTYGQPPPTSTPTTPATTTVVLRHYSPIPLGPPPGLLRLFGHGFGDQAAWLLPFALFGLVGLLAVFWRKPRRERQIAPLIVFGGWFVVEAVVLSFSDGIVHPYYTSALGPGAAIVAACGAGAFVTLARRDRRWIALPAVALAATVAVQIYLLSDQYDYLKWLWPILIVVAAACVGLLWLRPQLTAPTLAAALVLVLMAPALYSKTVWDVPVDGTFPAAGPYTDAGQGGVGASAPTLPILAKLFRYTNSNAPNARFTLLTQASITAAPMILLGNRAAALGGYGTQTPVVTPAQLANLVRQGDARFMLMGGAYTWRGGNSASRAIKEACGLIQPERWRPPTFIGTTTHPIGWYPFGGQNYALYDCKGHAGALARD
;
A
#
# COMPACT_ATOMS: atom_id res chain seq x y z
N MET A 1 40.19 -2.81 -95.86
CA MET A 1 40.28 -1.67 -94.97
C MET A 1 38.84 -1.32 -94.56
N SER A 2 38.40 -1.82 -93.45
CA SER A 2 37.01 -1.59 -92.91
C SER A 2 37.15 -1.20 -91.46
N ALA A 3 36.77 0.02 -91.14
CA ALA A 3 36.76 0.58 -89.80
C ALA A 3 35.56 0.07 -89.08
N GLY A 4 35.77 -0.50 -87.89
CA GLY A 4 34.70 -0.94 -87.00
C GLY A 4 34.22 0.22 -86.14
N GLU A 5 32.88 0.43 -86.09
CA GLU A 5 32.21 1.33 -85.19
C GLU A 5 32.12 0.74 -83.75
N PRO A 6 32.25 1.55 -82.73
CA PRO A 6 32.06 1.07 -81.36
C PRO A 6 30.54 0.99 -80.97
N ARG A 7 30.12 -0.18 -80.56
CA ARG A 7 28.78 -0.36 -79.96
C ARG A 7 28.68 0.34 -78.62
N VAL A 8 27.75 1.28 -78.52
CA VAL A 8 27.31 1.91 -77.26
C VAL A 8 26.47 0.89 -76.47
N ALA A 9 26.90 0.55 -75.29
CA ALA A 9 26.11 -0.30 -74.32
C ALA A 9 25.02 0.50 -73.71
N ALA A 10 23.77 -0.05 -73.71
CA ALA A 10 22.62 0.52 -73.03
C ALA A 10 22.79 0.43 -71.53
N PRO A 11 22.27 1.40 -70.75
CA PRO A 11 22.36 1.35 -69.29
C PRO A 11 21.41 0.30 -68.73
N GLU A 12 21.91 -0.56 -67.84
CA GLU A 12 21.12 -1.49 -67.02
C GLU A 12 20.15 -0.75 -66.08
N PRO A 13 18.92 -1.25 -65.92
CA PRO A 13 17.98 -0.64 -64.94
C PRO A 13 18.45 -0.89 -63.52
N ALA A 14 18.54 0.16 -62.73
CA ALA A 14 18.89 0.14 -61.32
C ALA A 14 17.94 -0.79 -60.54
N ALA A 15 18.44 -1.93 -60.09
CA ALA A 15 17.76 -2.86 -59.23
C ALA A 15 17.48 -2.18 -57.88
N GLY A 16 16.22 -1.88 -57.60
CA GLY A 16 15.74 -1.42 -56.33
C GLY A 16 16.03 -2.46 -55.24
N ALA A 17 17.05 -2.20 -54.45
CA ALA A 17 17.41 -3.01 -53.29
C ALA A 17 16.35 -2.90 -52.24
N THR A 18 15.31 -3.73 -52.30
CA THR A 18 14.46 -4.06 -51.14
C THR A 18 15.35 -4.75 -50.11
N ARG A 19 15.80 -3.98 -49.09
CA ARG A 19 16.43 -4.52 -47.89
C ARG A 19 15.46 -5.51 -47.24
N ARG A 20 15.52 -6.79 -47.67
CA ARG A 20 14.90 -7.89 -46.90
C ARG A 20 15.56 -7.92 -45.55
N ARG A 21 14.76 -7.62 -44.49
CA ARG A 21 15.15 -7.83 -43.09
C ARG A 21 15.58 -9.30 -42.96
N ARG A 22 16.83 -9.56 -42.56
CA ARG A 22 17.26 -10.90 -42.14
C ARG A 22 16.34 -11.35 -41.02
N PRO A 23 15.73 -12.55 -41.14
CA PRO A 23 15.00 -13.12 -40.04
C PRO A 23 15.97 -13.32 -38.87
N TRP A 24 15.48 -13.06 -37.66
CA TRP A 24 16.20 -13.28 -36.41
C TRP A 24 16.67 -14.74 -36.37
N GLN A 25 17.98 -14.99 -36.58
CA GLN A 25 18.56 -16.31 -36.36
C GLN A 25 18.77 -16.47 -34.85
N PRO A 26 18.20 -17.53 -34.21
CA PRO A 26 18.60 -17.87 -32.87
C PRO A 26 20.08 -18.24 -32.89
N VAL A 27 20.87 -17.58 -32.03
CA VAL A 27 22.27 -17.93 -31.83
C VAL A 27 22.28 -19.27 -31.06
N ASN A 28 22.20 -20.36 -31.79
CA ASN A 28 22.44 -21.70 -31.29
C ASN A 28 23.95 -21.91 -31.15
N GLY A 29 24.49 -21.39 -30.08
CA GLY A 29 25.81 -21.76 -29.58
C GLY A 29 25.64 -21.92 -28.07
N ARG A 30 25.51 -23.14 -27.57
CA ARG A 30 25.68 -23.47 -26.15
C ARG A 30 27.14 -23.13 -25.80
N ARG A 31 27.40 -21.83 -25.52
CA ARG A 31 28.60 -21.44 -24.82
C ARG A 31 28.44 -21.91 -23.36
N PRO A 32 29.50 -22.49 -22.74
CA PRO A 32 29.42 -22.82 -21.32
C PRO A 32 28.99 -21.60 -20.57
N LEU A 33 28.10 -21.77 -19.58
CA LEU A 33 27.62 -20.73 -18.65
C LEU A 33 28.82 -20.22 -17.84
N SER A 34 29.66 -19.39 -18.44
CA SER A 34 30.50 -18.52 -17.64
C SER A 34 29.55 -17.55 -16.95
N LEU A 35 29.43 -17.67 -15.62
CA LEU A 35 28.71 -16.72 -14.79
C LEU A 35 29.32 -15.33 -15.07
N ARG A 36 28.66 -14.54 -15.89
CA ARG A 36 29.07 -13.16 -16.13
C ARG A 36 28.72 -12.35 -14.87
N ALA A 37 29.52 -11.35 -14.54
CA ALA A 37 29.35 -10.53 -13.34
C ALA A 37 27.93 -9.95 -13.21
N GLU A 38 27.29 -9.60 -14.34
CA GLU A 38 25.92 -9.11 -14.34
C GLU A 38 24.86 -10.15 -13.91
N HIS A 39 25.10 -11.45 -14.16
CA HIS A 39 24.20 -12.51 -13.69
C HIS A 39 24.37 -12.76 -12.18
N ALA A 40 25.60 -12.70 -11.70
CA ALA A 40 25.88 -12.79 -10.26
C ALA A 40 25.26 -11.59 -9.52
N ALA A 41 25.41 -10.38 -10.06
CA ALA A 41 24.79 -9.18 -9.49
C ALA A 41 23.25 -9.27 -9.47
N LEU A 42 22.63 -9.77 -10.55
CA LEU A 42 21.19 -10.01 -10.57
C LEU A 42 20.78 -11.05 -9.53
N ALA A 43 21.53 -12.14 -9.40
CA ALA A 43 21.24 -13.17 -8.40
C ALA A 43 21.30 -12.59 -6.96
N VAL A 44 22.25 -11.70 -6.67
CA VAL A 44 22.33 -10.99 -5.38
C VAL A 44 21.12 -10.09 -5.16
N VAL A 45 20.71 -9.34 -6.19
CA VAL A 45 19.51 -8.48 -6.11
C VAL A 45 18.26 -9.31 -5.85
N LEU A 46 18.09 -10.41 -6.59
CA LEU A 46 16.91 -11.28 -6.42
C LEU A 46 16.91 -11.99 -5.06
N ALA A 47 18.07 -12.43 -4.59
CA ALA A 47 18.22 -13.01 -3.26
C ALA A 47 17.91 -11.97 -2.16
N GLY A 48 18.39 -10.73 -2.34
CA GLY A 48 18.07 -9.61 -1.44
C GLY A 48 16.58 -9.27 -1.43
N SER A 49 15.92 -9.24 -2.60
CA SER A 49 14.47 -9.07 -2.71
C SER A 49 13.71 -10.19 -1.99
N ALA A 50 14.06 -11.45 -2.29
CA ALA A 50 13.44 -12.60 -1.63
C ALA A 50 13.63 -12.57 -0.10
N ALA A 51 14.80 -12.11 0.36
CA ALA A 51 15.07 -11.96 1.79
C ALA A 51 14.26 -10.81 2.41
N LEU A 52 14.19 -9.63 1.74
CA LEU A 52 13.39 -8.51 2.21
C LEU A 52 11.89 -8.86 2.30
N GLU A 53 11.38 -9.58 1.33
CA GLU A 53 9.97 -9.94 1.26
C GLU A 53 9.61 -11.16 2.13
N GLY A 54 10.53 -12.13 2.30
CA GLY A 54 10.23 -13.41 2.94
C GLY A 54 10.70 -13.55 4.38
N HIS A 55 11.85 -12.95 4.75
CA HIS A 55 12.40 -13.14 6.10
C HIS A 55 11.49 -12.55 7.17
N GLY A 56 11.10 -13.36 8.15
CA GLY A 56 10.23 -12.92 9.24
C GLY A 56 8.80 -12.53 8.84
N ILE A 57 8.33 -12.86 7.62
CA ILE A 57 6.99 -12.48 7.14
C ILE A 57 5.86 -13.02 8.04
N SER A 58 6.09 -14.13 8.75
CA SER A 58 5.15 -14.70 9.71
C SER A 58 4.87 -13.79 10.91
N HIS A 59 5.77 -12.86 11.23
CA HIS A 59 5.57 -11.88 12.31
C HIS A 59 4.43 -10.91 12.03
N ASN A 60 4.06 -10.71 10.76
CA ASN A 60 2.93 -9.87 10.37
C ASN A 60 1.57 -10.49 10.72
N GLY A 61 1.53 -11.75 11.21
CA GLY A 61 0.27 -12.42 11.51
C GLY A 61 -0.66 -12.42 10.30
N PHE A 62 -1.93 -12.14 10.51
CA PHE A 62 -2.93 -12.00 9.44
C PHE A 62 -2.84 -10.66 8.70
N ALA A 63 -1.90 -9.80 9.05
CA ALA A 63 -1.68 -8.47 8.49
C ALA A 63 -2.98 -7.65 8.43
N ASN A 64 -3.59 -7.42 7.28
CA ASN A 64 -4.89 -6.75 7.21
C ASN A 64 -6.01 -7.70 7.64
N ASN A 65 -6.44 -7.56 8.90
CA ASN A 65 -7.47 -8.44 9.47
C ASN A 65 -8.80 -8.36 8.74
N TYR A 66 -9.16 -7.21 8.18
CA TYR A 66 -10.40 -7.03 7.43
C TYR A 66 -10.40 -7.90 6.16
N TYR A 67 -9.31 -7.85 5.39
CA TYR A 67 -9.17 -8.71 4.20
C TYR A 67 -9.01 -10.18 4.57
N SER A 68 -8.28 -10.48 5.63
CA SER A 68 -8.11 -11.86 6.09
C SER A 68 -9.41 -12.49 6.57
N ALA A 69 -10.25 -11.74 7.29
CA ALA A 69 -11.59 -12.17 7.69
C ALA A 69 -12.51 -12.37 6.47
N ALA A 70 -12.41 -11.49 5.48
CA ALA A 70 -13.14 -11.64 4.23
C ALA A 70 -12.71 -12.90 3.46
N VAL A 71 -11.39 -13.17 3.35
CA VAL A 71 -10.90 -14.42 2.74
C VAL A 71 -11.46 -15.64 3.48
N LYS A 72 -11.45 -15.62 4.82
CA LYS A 72 -12.06 -16.69 5.63
C LYS A 72 -13.55 -16.84 5.33
N SER A 73 -14.27 -15.75 5.19
CA SER A 73 -15.70 -15.72 4.87
C SER A 73 -15.98 -16.23 3.45
N MET A 74 -15.15 -15.89 2.47
CA MET A 74 -15.24 -16.37 1.09
C MET A 74 -14.98 -17.87 0.95
N LEU A 75 -14.24 -18.48 1.86
CA LEU A 75 -14.01 -19.92 1.87
C LEU A 75 -15.26 -20.73 2.26
N VAL A 76 -16.29 -20.10 2.83
CA VAL A 76 -17.52 -20.76 3.30
C VAL A 76 -18.38 -21.25 2.13
N SER A 77 -18.52 -20.46 1.06
CA SER A 77 -19.35 -20.81 -0.09
C SER A 77 -18.91 -20.14 -1.38
N LEU A 78 -19.34 -20.67 -2.55
CA LEU A 78 -19.12 -20.03 -3.84
C LEU A 78 -19.85 -18.69 -3.96
N HIS A 79 -21.00 -18.55 -3.31
CA HIS A 79 -21.72 -17.28 -3.22
C HIS A 79 -20.88 -16.21 -2.50
N ASN A 80 -20.35 -16.52 -1.31
CA ASN A 80 -19.49 -15.63 -0.58
C ASN A 80 -18.20 -15.31 -1.36
N PHE A 81 -17.64 -16.27 -2.07
CA PHE A 81 -16.48 -16.08 -2.93
C PHE A 81 -16.75 -15.10 -4.06
N PHE A 82 -17.84 -15.33 -4.82
CA PHE A 82 -18.16 -14.50 -6.00
C PHE A 82 -18.49 -13.05 -5.61
N PHE A 83 -19.27 -12.85 -4.54
CA PHE A 83 -19.72 -11.55 -4.06
C PHE A 83 -18.79 -10.91 -3.02
N LEU A 84 -17.61 -11.50 -2.75
CA LEU A 84 -16.60 -10.96 -1.82
C LEU A 84 -17.13 -10.70 -0.41
N SER A 85 -17.90 -11.63 0.15
CA SER A 85 -18.51 -11.45 1.46
C SER A 85 -17.46 -11.16 2.55
N SER A 86 -17.64 -10.06 3.28
CA SER A 86 -16.78 -9.66 4.39
C SER A 86 -17.03 -10.46 5.67
N ASP A 87 -18.16 -11.16 5.73
CA ASP A 87 -18.59 -11.98 6.86
C ASP A 87 -19.10 -13.35 6.42
N PRO A 88 -19.05 -14.38 7.30
CA PRO A 88 -19.43 -15.75 6.94
C PRO A 88 -20.90 -15.91 6.57
N GLY A 89 -21.77 -15.03 7.07
CA GLY A 89 -23.21 -15.05 6.80
C GLY A 89 -23.62 -14.36 5.50
N GLY A 90 -22.69 -13.64 4.84
CA GLY A 90 -22.98 -12.96 3.58
C GLY A 90 -23.85 -11.71 3.72
N LEU A 91 -23.64 -10.92 4.78
CA LEU A 91 -24.41 -9.70 5.03
C LEU A 91 -23.90 -8.53 4.18
N SER A 92 -22.58 -8.37 4.09
CA SER A 92 -21.96 -7.33 3.30
C SER A 92 -20.73 -7.83 2.53
N SER A 93 -20.40 -7.13 1.43
CA SER A 93 -19.17 -7.37 0.67
C SER A 93 -18.01 -6.49 1.18
N VAL A 94 -16.80 -6.84 0.74
CA VAL A 94 -15.62 -5.99 0.87
C VAL A 94 -15.74 -4.80 -0.08
N ASP A 95 -15.11 -3.69 0.29
CA ASP A 95 -15.07 -2.44 -0.48
C ASP A 95 -13.99 -2.41 -1.60
N LYS A 96 -13.59 -3.57 -2.12
CA LYS A 96 -12.52 -3.72 -3.13
C LYS A 96 -12.93 -4.67 -4.26
N PRO A 97 -12.31 -4.51 -5.46
CA PRO A 97 -12.47 -5.46 -6.55
C PRO A 97 -11.92 -6.86 -6.23
N PRO A 98 -12.32 -7.91 -7.01
CA PRO A 98 -12.21 -9.31 -6.57
C PRO A 98 -10.82 -9.94 -6.66
N LEU A 99 -10.01 -9.58 -7.67
CA LEU A 99 -8.93 -10.45 -8.12
C LEU A 99 -7.85 -10.71 -7.07
N GLY A 100 -7.47 -9.67 -6.29
CA GLY A 100 -6.46 -9.84 -5.25
C GLY A 100 -6.95 -10.76 -4.13
N LEU A 101 -8.18 -10.58 -3.68
CA LEU A 101 -8.77 -11.44 -2.65
C LEU A 101 -9.02 -12.86 -3.16
N TRP A 102 -9.44 -13.02 -4.42
CA TRP A 102 -9.56 -14.35 -5.02
C TRP A 102 -8.23 -15.10 -5.09
N LEU A 103 -7.12 -14.40 -5.35
CA LEU A 103 -5.78 -15.00 -5.30
C LEU A 103 -5.47 -15.52 -3.89
N GLN A 104 -5.77 -14.74 -2.86
CA GLN A 104 -5.57 -15.13 -1.47
C GLN A 104 -6.50 -16.29 -1.06
N VAL A 105 -7.77 -16.30 -1.49
CA VAL A 105 -8.69 -17.43 -1.28
C VAL A 105 -8.17 -18.70 -1.94
N LEU A 106 -7.68 -18.62 -3.20
CA LEU A 106 -7.09 -19.76 -3.89
C LEU A 106 -5.87 -20.30 -3.14
N SER A 107 -4.98 -19.42 -2.70
CA SER A 107 -3.82 -19.79 -1.88
C SER A 107 -4.24 -20.46 -0.56
N ALA A 108 -5.22 -19.88 0.14
CA ALA A 108 -5.75 -20.46 1.38
C ALA A 108 -6.47 -21.80 1.16
N LYS A 109 -7.09 -22.01 0.01
CA LYS A 109 -7.73 -23.26 -0.34
C LYS A 109 -6.71 -24.38 -0.60
N VAL A 110 -5.55 -24.06 -1.14
CA VAL A 110 -4.47 -25.01 -1.42
C VAL A 110 -3.61 -25.28 -0.19
N LEU A 111 -3.22 -24.23 0.53
CA LEU A 111 -2.27 -24.29 1.64
C LEU A 111 -2.93 -24.41 3.02
N GLY A 112 -4.27 -24.31 3.10
CA GLY A 112 -5.00 -24.13 4.36
C GLY A 112 -5.11 -22.67 4.76
N PHE A 113 -6.15 -22.33 5.56
CA PHE A 113 -6.34 -20.96 6.04
C PHE A 113 -5.43 -20.65 7.23
N HIS A 114 -4.36 -19.94 6.99
CA HIS A 114 -3.44 -19.38 8.00
C HIS A 114 -2.75 -18.13 7.44
N ALA A 115 -2.09 -17.36 8.28
CA ALA A 115 -1.48 -16.09 7.90
C ALA A 115 -0.56 -16.18 6.67
N LEU A 116 0.35 -17.15 6.64
CA LEU A 116 1.29 -17.32 5.53
C LEU A 116 0.61 -17.61 4.19
N SER A 117 -0.52 -18.33 4.19
CA SER A 117 -1.24 -18.61 2.94
C SER A 117 -1.81 -17.35 2.28
N LEU A 118 -1.98 -16.27 3.04
CA LEU A 118 -2.43 -14.98 2.53
C LEU A 118 -1.27 -14.08 2.11
N LEU A 119 -0.11 -14.19 2.77
CA LEU A 119 1.05 -13.33 2.54
C LEU A 119 1.97 -13.85 1.41
N ILE A 120 2.10 -15.16 1.26
CA ILE A 120 2.99 -15.77 0.24
C ILE A 120 2.66 -15.31 -1.19
N PRO A 121 1.38 -15.26 -1.66
CA PRO A 121 1.09 -14.80 -3.01
C PRO A 121 1.49 -13.34 -3.24
N GLU A 122 1.38 -12.48 -2.23
CA GLU A 122 1.76 -11.07 -2.33
C GLU A 122 3.30 -10.91 -2.39
N ALA A 123 4.04 -11.61 -1.53
CA ALA A 123 5.51 -11.65 -1.59
C ALA A 123 6.01 -12.23 -2.92
N ALA A 124 5.36 -13.27 -3.45
CA ALA A 124 5.69 -13.82 -4.76
C ALA A 124 5.44 -12.79 -5.90
N CYS A 125 4.34 -12.03 -5.84
CA CYS A 125 4.09 -10.95 -6.78
C CYS A 125 5.17 -9.87 -6.70
N GLY A 126 5.64 -9.52 -5.52
CA GLY A 126 6.75 -8.59 -5.30
C GLY A 126 8.03 -9.08 -5.96
N PHE A 127 8.47 -10.27 -5.63
CA PHE A 127 9.65 -10.90 -6.23
C PHE A 127 9.58 -10.95 -7.76
N LEU A 128 8.44 -11.37 -8.32
CA LEU A 128 8.22 -11.43 -9.76
C LEU A 128 8.26 -10.04 -10.40
N THR A 129 7.80 -9.01 -9.70
CA THR A 129 7.85 -7.61 -10.16
C THR A 129 9.30 -7.12 -10.29
N VAL A 130 10.15 -7.43 -9.31
CA VAL A 130 11.59 -7.12 -9.36
C VAL A 130 12.28 -7.84 -10.53
N LEU A 131 12.01 -9.14 -10.70
CA LEU A 131 12.53 -9.92 -11.81
C LEU A 131 12.06 -9.37 -13.18
N LEU A 132 10.76 -9.07 -13.30
CA LEU A 132 10.17 -8.53 -14.52
C LEU A 132 10.75 -7.16 -14.88
N THR A 133 11.06 -6.33 -13.90
CA THR A 133 11.74 -5.04 -14.10
C THR A 133 13.09 -5.24 -14.82
N TYR A 134 13.90 -6.22 -14.38
CA TYR A 134 15.12 -6.58 -15.09
C TYR A 134 14.84 -7.06 -16.52
N VAL A 135 13.86 -7.97 -16.69
CA VAL A 135 13.50 -8.54 -18.02
C VAL A 135 13.05 -7.46 -19.01
N ILE A 136 12.42 -6.41 -18.52
CA ILE A 136 11.99 -5.29 -19.36
C ILE A 136 13.17 -4.40 -19.76
N VAL A 137 14.02 -4.05 -18.82
CA VAL A 137 15.06 -3.03 -19.00
C VAL A 137 16.31 -3.60 -19.68
N ALA A 138 16.79 -4.77 -19.24
CA ALA A 138 18.08 -5.33 -19.68
C ALA A 138 18.23 -5.51 -21.19
N PRO A 139 17.24 -6.00 -21.96
CA PRO A 139 17.38 -6.19 -23.41
C PRO A 139 17.44 -4.89 -24.22
N ARG A 140 17.02 -3.75 -23.63
CA ARG A 140 16.83 -2.47 -24.33
C ARG A 140 17.82 -1.41 -23.90
N PHE A 141 18.25 -1.43 -22.64
CA PHE A 141 19.13 -0.42 -22.04
C PHE A 141 20.46 -1.00 -21.55
N GLY A 142 20.63 -2.33 -21.64
CA GLY A 142 21.82 -3.03 -21.18
C GLY A 142 21.60 -3.74 -19.84
N ARG A 143 22.35 -4.83 -19.62
CA ARG A 143 22.17 -5.72 -18.47
C ARG A 143 22.40 -5.04 -17.14
N TRP A 144 23.45 -4.23 -17.01
CA TRP A 144 23.75 -3.47 -15.80
C TRP A 144 22.67 -2.44 -15.46
N THR A 145 22.08 -1.79 -16.49
CA THR A 145 20.93 -0.91 -16.28
C THR A 145 19.71 -1.70 -15.78
N GLY A 146 19.51 -2.92 -16.30
CA GLY A 146 18.47 -3.82 -15.81
C GLY A 146 18.69 -4.23 -14.35
N VAL A 147 19.93 -4.57 -13.96
CA VAL A 147 20.28 -4.88 -12.56
C VAL A 147 20.04 -3.67 -11.66
N ALA A 148 20.45 -2.48 -12.11
CA ALA A 148 20.23 -1.25 -11.35
C ALA A 148 18.74 -0.91 -11.14
N ALA A 149 17.91 -1.10 -12.18
CA ALA A 149 16.46 -0.90 -12.05
C ALA A 149 15.82 -1.92 -11.09
N ALA A 150 16.18 -3.19 -11.21
CA ALA A 150 15.72 -4.24 -10.30
C ALA A 150 16.17 -3.97 -8.85
N ALA A 151 17.42 -3.55 -8.64
CA ALA A 151 17.95 -3.20 -7.31
C ALA A 151 17.21 -2.00 -6.71
N GLY A 152 16.96 -0.94 -7.50
CA GLY A 152 16.22 0.24 -7.05
C GLY A 152 14.80 -0.10 -6.60
N LEU A 153 14.11 -1.01 -7.30
CA LEU A 153 12.78 -1.47 -6.90
C LEU A 153 12.83 -2.38 -5.68
N ALA A 154 13.79 -3.33 -5.63
CA ALA A 154 13.91 -4.29 -4.54
C ALA A 154 14.10 -3.65 -3.16
N VAL A 155 14.63 -2.42 -3.12
CA VAL A 155 14.86 -1.69 -1.87
C VAL A 155 13.93 -0.48 -1.71
N PHE A 156 12.87 -0.38 -2.51
CA PHE A 156 11.89 0.71 -2.44
C PHE A 156 10.96 0.51 -1.23
N PRO A 157 11.00 1.37 -0.18
CA PRO A 157 10.38 1.05 1.12
C PRO A 157 8.88 0.76 1.05
N ALA A 158 8.09 1.61 0.39
CA ALA A 158 6.65 1.37 0.24
C ALA A 158 6.34 0.07 -0.51
N PHE A 159 7.15 -0.28 -1.51
CA PHE A 159 7.00 -1.51 -2.27
C PHE A 159 7.27 -2.73 -1.39
N VAL A 160 8.40 -2.74 -0.68
CA VAL A 160 8.78 -3.82 0.24
C VAL A 160 7.72 -4.02 1.34
N ALA A 161 7.23 -2.93 1.93
CA ALA A 161 6.18 -3.02 2.96
C ALA A 161 4.87 -3.60 2.38
N SER A 162 4.45 -3.14 1.20
CA SER A 162 3.20 -3.60 0.57
C SER A 162 3.25 -5.06 0.10
N THR A 163 4.42 -5.58 -0.26
CA THR A 163 4.60 -6.99 -0.65
C THR A 163 4.65 -7.96 0.53
N ARG A 164 4.79 -7.44 1.75
CA ARG A 164 4.77 -8.22 3.00
C ARG A 164 3.42 -8.20 3.70
N ASP A 165 2.45 -7.57 3.10
CA ASP A 165 1.08 -7.42 3.58
C ASP A 165 0.11 -8.10 2.61
N ASN A 166 -1.09 -8.42 3.06
CA ASN A 166 -2.16 -8.93 2.22
C ASN A 166 -3.05 -7.83 1.62
N ASN A 167 -2.54 -6.59 1.54
CA ASN A 167 -3.08 -5.56 0.67
C ASN A 167 -2.91 -5.96 -0.80
N LEU A 168 -3.76 -5.41 -1.66
CA LEU A 168 -3.86 -5.84 -3.06
C LEU A 168 -2.81 -5.20 -3.98
N ASP A 169 -1.88 -4.40 -3.43
CA ASP A 169 -0.95 -3.58 -4.21
C ASP A 169 0.13 -4.40 -4.93
N ALA A 170 0.61 -5.49 -4.34
CA ALA A 170 1.65 -6.32 -4.95
C ALA A 170 1.17 -6.94 -6.27
N LEU A 171 -0.02 -7.55 -6.29
CA LEU A 171 -0.62 -8.09 -7.51
C LEU A 171 -0.97 -6.98 -8.51
N LEU A 172 -1.51 -5.84 -8.05
CA LEU A 172 -1.79 -4.68 -8.89
C LEU A 172 -0.55 -4.25 -9.68
N ILE A 173 0.57 -4.01 -8.98
CA ILE A 173 1.82 -3.51 -9.56
C ILE A 173 2.41 -4.52 -10.54
N LEU A 174 2.38 -5.81 -10.21
CA LEU A 174 2.81 -6.87 -11.13
C LEU A 174 1.99 -6.87 -12.43
N LEU A 175 0.67 -6.77 -12.33
CA LEU A 175 -0.22 -6.75 -13.50
C LEU A 175 -0.04 -5.48 -14.34
N MET A 176 0.13 -4.31 -13.71
CA MET A 176 0.44 -3.06 -14.42
C MET A 176 1.77 -3.15 -15.16
N LEU A 177 2.80 -3.73 -14.53
CA LEU A 177 4.12 -3.91 -15.16
C LEU A 177 4.05 -4.92 -16.31
N LEU A 178 3.31 -6.02 -16.17
CA LEU A 178 3.03 -6.99 -17.24
C LEU A 178 2.26 -6.36 -18.40
N ALA A 179 1.26 -5.53 -18.14
CA ALA A 179 0.50 -4.80 -19.15
C ALA A 179 1.40 -3.84 -19.94
N GLY A 180 2.26 -3.08 -19.25
CA GLY A 180 3.27 -2.23 -19.86
C GLY A 180 4.26 -3.03 -20.70
N TRP A 181 4.78 -4.15 -20.19
CA TRP A 181 5.66 -5.07 -20.94
C TRP A 181 4.97 -5.61 -22.21
N ALA A 182 3.72 -6.07 -22.09
CA ALA A 182 2.96 -6.60 -23.22
C ALA A 182 2.71 -5.51 -24.27
N THR A 183 2.48 -4.24 -23.85
CA THR A 183 2.37 -3.09 -24.78
C THR A 183 3.67 -2.88 -25.57
N VAL A 184 4.82 -2.85 -24.88
CA VAL A 184 6.12 -2.73 -25.52
C VAL A 184 6.35 -3.89 -26.49
N ARG A 185 6.01 -5.13 -26.11
CA ARG A 185 6.10 -6.29 -26.99
C ARG A 185 5.15 -6.22 -28.20
N ALA A 186 3.95 -5.67 -28.02
CA ALA A 186 3.00 -5.45 -29.11
C ALA A 186 3.55 -4.48 -30.14
N ILE A 187 4.23 -3.41 -29.70
CA ILE A 187 4.90 -2.43 -30.56
C ILE A 187 6.07 -3.08 -31.29
N GLU A 188 6.92 -3.86 -30.59
CA GLU A 188 8.10 -4.52 -31.17
C GLU A 188 7.76 -5.61 -32.19
N THR A 189 6.64 -6.31 -32.00
CA THR A 189 6.25 -7.48 -32.82
C THR A 189 5.13 -7.18 -33.82
N ASP A 190 4.48 -6.02 -33.73
CA ASP A 190 3.29 -5.60 -34.49
C ASP A 190 2.12 -6.62 -34.42
N ARG A 191 2.01 -7.36 -33.31
CA ARG A 191 0.98 -8.40 -33.14
C ARG A 191 -0.21 -7.89 -32.36
N LEU A 192 -1.41 -7.90 -32.96
CA LEU A 192 -2.64 -7.49 -32.30
C LEU A 192 -2.95 -8.32 -31.05
N ARG A 193 -2.73 -9.65 -31.09
CA ARG A 193 -2.92 -10.52 -29.93
C ARG A 193 -2.12 -10.10 -28.69
N THR A 194 -0.92 -9.53 -28.90
CA THR A 194 -0.10 -9.04 -27.78
C THR A 194 -0.64 -7.72 -27.21
N LEU A 195 -1.25 -6.88 -28.06
CA LEU A 195 -1.95 -5.68 -27.62
C LEU A 195 -3.22 -6.03 -26.83
N VAL A 196 -3.97 -7.04 -27.32
CA VAL A 196 -5.14 -7.57 -26.60
C VAL A 196 -4.71 -8.13 -25.25
N LEU A 197 -3.60 -8.87 -25.16
CA LEU A 197 -3.05 -9.34 -23.88
C LEU A 197 -2.72 -8.17 -22.95
N ALA A 198 -2.12 -7.07 -23.46
CA ALA A 198 -1.84 -5.88 -22.66
C ALA A 198 -3.13 -5.27 -22.08
N ALA A 199 -4.20 -5.19 -22.89
CA ALA A 199 -5.49 -4.70 -22.47
C ALA A 199 -6.16 -5.60 -21.42
N VAL A 200 -6.08 -6.93 -21.60
CA VAL A 200 -6.59 -7.90 -20.63
C VAL A 200 -5.85 -7.78 -19.29
N LEU A 201 -4.51 -7.70 -19.31
CA LEU A 201 -3.70 -7.54 -18.09
C LEU A 201 -4.01 -6.24 -17.35
N ALA A 202 -4.22 -5.13 -18.08
CA ALA A 202 -4.64 -3.87 -17.47
C ALA A 202 -6.08 -3.95 -16.90
N GLY A 203 -6.99 -4.68 -17.55
CA GLY A 203 -8.34 -4.94 -17.03
C GLY A 203 -8.32 -5.84 -15.79
N LEU A 204 -7.42 -6.83 -15.73
CA LEU A 204 -7.21 -7.65 -14.52
C LEU A 204 -6.61 -6.80 -13.38
N ALA A 205 -5.68 -5.89 -13.69
CA ALA A 205 -5.17 -4.93 -12.70
C ALA A 205 -6.30 -4.04 -12.14
N PHE A 206 -7.23 -3.61 -13.00
CA PHE A 206 -8.43 -2.89 -12.57
C PHE A 206 -9.30 -3.72 -11.62
N ASN A 207 -9.50 -5.00 -11.92
CA ASN A 207 -10.19 -5.93 -11.02
C ASN A 207 -9.39 -6.28 -9.75
N THR A 208 -8.18 -5.73 -9.59
CA THR A 208 -7.40 -5.81 -8.35
C THR A 208 -7.60 -4.55 -7.48
N LYS A 209 -7.53 -3.35 -8.06
CA LYS A 209 -7.62 -2.09 -7.29
C LYS A 209 -8.24 -0.92 -8.10
N ALA A 210 -9.28 -1.18 -8.87
CA ALA A 210 -10.06 -0.18 -9.60
C ALA A 210 -9.21 0.81 -10.42
N LEU A 211 -9.54 2.12 -10.38
CA LEU A 211 -8.92 3.16 -11.21
C LEU A 211 -7.41 3.33 -10.96
N ALA A 212 -6.86 2.88 -9.85
CA ALA A 212 -5.41 2.91 -9.62
C ALA A 212 -4.63 2.15 -10.72
N ALA A 213 -5.22 1.08 -11.25
CA ALA A 213 -4.64 0.33 -12.38
C ALA A 213 -4.51 1.16 -13.67
N TYR A 214 -5.30 2.21 -13.82
CA TYR A 214 -5.31 3.00 -15.05
C TYR A 214 -4.21 4.05 -15.13
N LEU A 215 -3.41 4.22 -14.07
CA LEU A 215 -2.30 5.18 -14.07
C LEU A 215 -1.17 4.80 -15.05
N VAL A 216 -1.06 3.53 -15.44
CA VAL A 216 -0.13 3.08 -16.51
C VAL A 216 -0.72 3.25 -17.92
N VAL A 217 -2.06 3.30 -18.07
CA VAL A 217 -2.76 3.26 -19.36
C VAL A 217 -2.44 4.46 -20.28
N PRO A 218 -2.35 5.71 -19.78
CA PRO A 218 -1.95 6.84 -20.65
C PRO A 218 -0.59 6.63 -21.32
N GLY A 219 0.40 6.13 -20.57
CA GLY A 219 1.72 5.78 -21.10
C GLY A 219 1.66 4.66 -22.15
N MET A 220 0.84 3.62 -21.90
CA MET A 220 0.63 2.50 -22.84
C MET A 220 0.01 2.99 -24.14
N GLY A 221 -1.08 3.76 -24.08
CA GLY A 221 -1.78 4.30 -25.24
C GLY A 221 -0.90 5.23 -26.06
N LEU A 222 -0.20 6.16 -25.40
CA LEU A 222 0.71 7.09 -26.06
C LEU A 222 1.86 6.36 -26.73
N ALA A 223 2.49 5.39 -26.07
CA ALA A 223 3.57 4.61 -26.64
C ALA A 223 3.11 3.86 -27.91
N TYR A 224 1.94 3.25 -27.88
CA TYR A 224 1.40 2.54 -29.03
C TYR A 224 1.09 3.50 -30.20
N LEU A 225 0.43 4.62 -29.93
CA LEU A 225 0.10 5.63 -30.94
C LEU A 225 1.34 6.26 -31.57
N VAL A 226 2.41 6.48 -30.81
CA VAL A 226 3.65 7.10 -31.29
C VAL A 226 4.56 6.09 -31.98
N CYS A 227 4.79 4.91 -31.38
CA CYS A 227 5.89 4.02 -31.76
C CYS A 227 5.46 2.82 -32.61
N ALA A 228 4.16 2.44 -32.63
CA ALA A 228 3.71 1.26 -33.40
C ALA A 228 3.84 1.45 -34.92
N GLU A 229 3.95 0.35 -35.65
CA GLU A 229 4.05 0.33 -37.11
C GLU A 229 2.69 0.60 -37.79
N GLY A 230 2.73 1.10 -39.03
CA GLY A 230 1.57 1.35 -39.88
C GLY A 230 1.07 2.78 -39.86
N SER A 231 -0.06 3.01 -40.55
CA SER A 231 -0.71 4.33 -40.65
C SER A 231 -1.29 4.76 -39.31
N ILE A 232 -1.47 6.05 -39.11
CA ILE A 232 -2.09 6.60 -37.89
C ILE A 232 -3.49 6.02 -37.69
N ARG A 233 -4.28 5.85 -38.77
CA ARG A 233 -5.61 5.24 -38.71
C ARG A 233 -5.56 3.82 -38.11
N ARG A 234 -4.60 2.98 -38.58
CA ARG A 234 -4.43 1.61 -38.05
C ARG A 234 -4.06 1.60 -36.58
N ARG A 235 -3.16 2.51 -36.15
CA ARG A 235 -2.75 2.66 -34.76
C ARG A 235 -3.91 3.09 -33.87
N VAL A 236 -4.69 4.09 -34.31
CA VAL A 236 -5.88 4.57 -33.60
C VAL A 236 -6.93 3.45 -33.47
N VAL A 237 -7.27 2.77 -34.58
CA VAL A 237 -8.25 1.67 -34.55
C VAL A 237 -7.82 0.56 -33.58
N ARG A 238 -6.54 0.17 -33.60
CA ARG A 238 -6.03 -0.86 -32.67
C ARG A 238 -6.00 -0.39 -31.21
N THR A 239 -5.70 0.88 -30.96
CA THR A 239 -5.78 1.47 -29.61
C THR A 239 -7.21 1.47 -29.11
N ILE A 240 -8.19 1.85 -29.94
CA ILE A 240 -9.62 1.78 -29.59
C ILE A 240 -10.04 0.33 -29.32
N ALA A 241 -9.64 -0.62 -30.16
CA ALA A 241 -9.92 -2.04 -29.92
C ALA A 241 -9.33 -2.53 -28.59
N GLY A 242 -8.10 -2.11 -28.25
CA GLY A 242 -7.50 -2.38 -26.96
C GLY A 242 -8.28 -1.75 -25.81
N ALA A 243 -8.73 -0.50 -25.96
CA ALA A 243 -9.54 0.19 -24.95
C ALA A 243 -10.90 -0.50 -24.72
N VAL A 244 -11.54 -1.01 -25.78
CA VAL A 244 -12.79 -1.78 -25.66
C VAL A 244 -12.55 -3.10 -24.89
N VAL A 245 -11.47 -3.83 -25.19
CA VAL A 245 -11.11 -5.05 -24.44
C VAL A 245 -10.82 -4.72 -22.98
N LEU A 246 -10.04 -3.67 -22.72
CA LEU A 246 -9.76 -3.18 -21.38
C LEU A 246 -11.04 -2.89 -20.61
N ALA A 247 -11.95 -2.11 -21.19
CA ALA A 247 -13.23 -1.77 -20.58
C ALA A 247 -14.09 -3.02 -20.32
N ALA A 248 -14.18 -3.94 -21.27
CA ALA A 248 -14.94 -5.18 -21.12
C ALA A 248 -14.41 -6.05 -19.97
N VAL A 249 -13.08 -6.25 -19.88
CA VAL A 249 -12.48 -7.02 -18.79
C VAL A 249 -12.64 -6.31 -17.44
N SER A 250 -12.52 -4.99 -17.42
CA SER A 250 -12.68 -4.19 -16.20
C SER A 250 -14.09 -4.24 -15.63
N LEU A 251 -15.11 -4.19 -16.50
CA LEU A 251 -16.51 -4.02 -16.09
C LEU A 251 -17.27 -5.33 -15.89
N VAL A 252 -16.78 -6.45 -16.41
CA VAL A 252 -17.53 -7.71 -16.44
C VAL A 252 -18.01 -8.16 -15.06
N TRP A 253 -17.15 -8.10 -14.05
CA TRP A 253 -17.53 -8.51 -12.69
C TRP A 253 -18.45 -7.46 -12.02
N ILE A 254 -18.17 -6.18 -12.17
CA ILE A 254 -18.98 -5.08 -11.64
C ILE A 254 -20.42 -5.18 -12.14
N VAL A 255 -20.58 -5.34 -13.45
CA VAL A 255 -21.90 -5.50 -14.08
C VAL A 255 -22.57 -6.79 -13.59
N ALA A 256 -21.82 -7.90 -13.50
CA ALA A 256 -22.36 -9.16 -13.00
C ALA A 256 -22.89 -9.04 -11.56
N VAL A 257 -22.24 -8.25 -10.68
CA VAL A 257 -22.74 -7.99 -9.33
C VAL A 257 -23.98 -7.11 -9.35
N ASP A 258 -23.96 -6.00 -10.07
CA ASP A 258 -25.06 -5.01 -10.04
C ASP A 258 -26.33 -5.50 -10.73
N VAL A 259 -26.26 -6.47 -11.65
CA VAL A 259 -27.43 -7.09 -12.30
C VAL A 259 -28.17 -8.06 -11.36
N VAL A 260 -27.49 -8.65 -10.36
CA VAL A 260 -28.13 -9.52 -9.38
C VAL A 260 -29.01 -8.72 -8.43
N PRO A 261 -30.27 -9.12 -8.18
CA PRO A 261 -31.16 -8.48 -7.23
C PRO A 261 -30.51 -8.28 -5.84
N LYS A 262 -30.78 -7.15 -5.21
CA LYS A 262 -30.14 -6.75 -3.94
C LYS A 262 -30.43 -7.69 -2.77
N ASP A 263 -31.57 -8.37 -2.80
CA ASP A 263 -31.97 -9.37 -1.83
C ASP A 263 -31.28 -10.75 -2.01
N GLN A 264 -30.63 -10.95 -3.16
CA GLN A 264 -29.93 -12.20 -3.49
C GLN A 264 -28.41 -12.10 -3.39
N ARG A 265 -27.89 -10.97 -2.94
CA ARG A 265 -26.47 -10.75 -2.77
C ARG A 265 -26.15 -9.98 -1.49
N PRO A 266 -24.91 -10.06 -0.97
CA PRO A 266 -24.46 -9.19 0.08
C PRO A 266 -24.59 -7.72 -0.30
N TYR A 267 -24.86 -6.87 0.68
CA TYR A 267 -24.83 -5.42 0.49
C TYR A 267 -23.43 -4.96 0.06
N VAL A 268 -23.32 -4.15 -0.98
CA VAL A 268 -22.03 -3.63 -1.47
C VAL A 268 -21.42 -2.70 -0.43
N GLY A 269 -20.42 -3.21 0.29
CA GLY A 269 -19.73 -2.50 1.37
C GLY A 269 -19.08 -1.22 0.89
N GLY A 270 -19.15 -0.15 1.70
CA GLY A 270 -18.55 1.14 1.35
C GLY A 270 -19.40 2.04 0.44
N THR A 271 -20.64 1.67 0.13
CA THR A 271 -21.58 2.48 -0.65
C THR A 271 -22.81 2.87 0.16
N MET A 272 -23.48 3.93 -0.25
CA MET A 272 -24.77 4.34 0.34
C MET A 272 -25.98 3.83 -0.46
N ASN A 273 -25.78 3.34 -1.68
CA ASN A 273 -26.83 2.93 -2.61
C ASN A 273 -26.75 1.47 -3.05
N ASP A 274 -25.84 0.69 -2.45
CA ASP A 274 -25.70 -0.74 -2.73
C ASP A 274 -25.42 -1.04 -4.21
N SER A 275 -24.42 -0.37 -4.81
CA SER A 275 -23.98 -0.56 -6.19
C SER A 275 -22.47 -0.65 -6.29
N GLU A 276 -21.98 -1.71 -6.96
CA GLU A 276 -20.56 -1.92 -7.21
C GLU A 276 -19.99 -0.89 -8.19
N LEU A 277 -20.80 -0.42 -9.14
CA LEU A 277 -20.40 0.64 -10.05
C LEU A 277 -20.15 1.96 -9.29
N THR A 278 -21.01 2.29 -8.32
CA THR A 278 -20.81 3.45 -7.45
C THR A 278 -19.59 3.30 -6.56
N LEU A 279 -19.36 2.10 -6.00
CA LEU A 279 -18.16 1.81 -5.22
C LEU A 279 -16.89 2.04 -6.04
N THR A 280 -16.86 1.46 -7.24
CA THR A 280 -15.66 1.46 -8.09
C THR A 280 -15.31 2.85 -8.63
N PHE A 281 -16.28 3.59 -9.18
CA PHE A 281 -16.00 4.89 -9.78
C PHE A 281 -16.12 6.06 -8.78
N GLY A 282 -16.92 5.92 -7.74
CA GLY A 282 -17.00 6.87 -6.62
C GLY A 282 -15.84 6.71 -5.64
N TYR A 283 -16.05 5.88 -4.62
CA TYR A 283 -15.12 5.73 -3.50
C TYR A 283 -13.72 5.25 -3.91
N ASN A 284 -13.61 4.18 -4.72
CA ASN A 284 -12.33 3.63 -5.16
C ASN A 284 -11.75 4.32 -6.41
N GLY A 285 -12.47 5.29 -6.97
CA GLY A 285 -12.12 5.97 -8.21
C GLY A 285 -11.91 7.47 -8.05
N PHE A 286 -12.83 8.23 -8.63
CA PHE A 286 -12.73 9.70 -8.66
C PHE A 286 -12.73 10.33 -7.28
N GLY A 287 -13.36 9.71 -6.27
CA GLY A 287 -13.32 10.17 -4.89
C GLY A 287 -11.92 10.21 -4.30
N ARG A 288 -11.00 9.37 -4.79
CA ARG A 288 -9.59 9.40 -4.36
C ARG A 288 -8.83 10.60 -4.91
N VAL A 289 -9.24 11.12 -6.05
CA VAL A 289 -8.56 12.23 -6.75
C VAL A 289 -9.18 13.58 -6.41
N ALA A 290 -10.51 13.67 -6.49
CA ALA A 290 -11.24 14.93 -6.36
C ALA A 290 -11.86 15.16 -4.98
N GLY A 291 -11.62 14.26 -4.01
CA GLY A 291 -12.34 14.22 -2.75
C GLY A 291 -13.73 13.58 -2.89
N GLU A 292 -14.20 12.96 -1.83
CA GLU A 292 -15.49 12.28 -1.86
C GLU A 292 -16.63 13.23 -1.49
N VAL A 293 -17.62 13.28 -2.36
CA VAL A 293 -18.90 13.96 -2.10
C VAL A 293 -19.97 12.87 -1.89
N GLY A 294 -20.49 12.75 -0.67
CA GLY A 294 -21.63 11.88 -0.37
C GLY A 294 -21.33 10.38 -0.14
N GLY A 295 -20.07 9.95 -0.05
CA GLY A 295 -19.67 8.56 0.23
C GLY A 295 -19.22 8.31 1.67
N SER A 296 -18.97 7.04 2.01
CA SER A 296 -18.42 6.66 3.33
C SER A 296 -17.06 7.28 3.64
N GLY A 297 -16.33 7.73 2.63
CA GLY A 297 -15.07 8.44 2.78
C GLY A 297 -15.20 9.94 3.01
N GLN A 298 -16.31 10.58 2.63
CA GLN A 298 -16.54 11.99 2.90
C GLN A 298 -16.50 12.28 4.41
N SER A 299 -17.06 11.41 5.21
CA SER A 299 -16.98 11.51 6.66
C SER A 299 -15.57 11.31 7.21
N PHE A 300 -14.69 10.61 6.48
CA PHE A 300 -13.29 10.50 6.85
C PHE A 300 -12.52 11.79 6.52
N ALA A 301 -12.68 12.30 5.31
CA ALA A 301 -12.04 13.53 4.89
C ALA A 301 -12.57 14.75 5.68
N SER A 302 -13.89 14.87 5.86
CA SER A 302 -14.48 15.98 6.63
C SER A 302 -14.25 15.88 8.14
N GLY A 303 -14.13 14.67 8.71
CA GLY A 303 -13.83 14.50 10.13
C GLY A 303 -12.34 14.72 10.45
N VAL A 304 -11.45 14.35 9.55
CA VAL A 304 -9.99 14.48 9.76
C VAL A 304 -9.42 15.74 9.06
N LEU A 305 -9.97 16.14 7.92
CA LEU A 305 -9.51 17.28 7.12
C LEU A 305 -10.45 18.49 7.20
N GLY A 306 -11.73 18.30 7.50
CA GLY A 306 -12.72 19.39 7.56
C GLY A 306 -12.48 20.39 8.66
N ASN A 307 -11.83 19.99 9.76
CA ASN A 307 -11.36 20.92 10.78
C ASN A 307 -10.08 21.70 10.39
N SER A 308 -9.44 21.30 9.26
CA SER A 308 -8.27 22.03 8.74
C SER A 308 -8.64 23.13 7.75
N ALA A 309 -9.85 23.09 7.18
CA ALA A 309 -10.35 24.12 6.24
C ALA A 309 -11.11 25.26 6.95
N ALA A 310 -11.61 25.05 8.18
CA ALA A 310 -12.03 26.15 9.03
C ALA A 310 -10.76 26.78 9.60
N HIS A 311 -10.44 28.01 9.19
CA HIS A 311 -9.36 28.80 9.77
C HIS A 311 -9.45 28.69 11.29
N PRO A 312 -8.46 28.11 11.97
CA PRO A 312 -8.48 28.07 13.43
C PRO A 312 -8.44 29.50 13.94
N ALA A 313 -9.38 29.83 14.81
CA ALA A 313 -9.26 31.04 15.61
C ALA A 313 -7.88 31.01 16.29
N PRO A 314 -7.17 32.16 16.38
CA PRO A 314 -5.85 32.19 17.01
C PRO A 314 -5.95 31.63 18.43
N GLY A 315 -5.38 30.46 18.71
CA GLY A 315 -5.35 29.84 20.03
C GLY A 315 -5.93 28.43 20.16
N THR A 316 -6.52 27.85 19.12
CA THR A 316 -6.96 26.45 19.16
C THR A 316 -5.96 25.56 18.41
N SER A 317 -5.24 24.73 19.16
CA SER A 317 -4.40 23.66 18.63
C SER A 317 -5.25 22.75 17.73
N SER A 318 -4.76 22.52 16.50
CA SER A 318 -5.38 21.63 15.53
C SER A 318 -5.64 20.24 16.12
N VAL A 319 -6.81 19.70 15.88
CA VAL A 319 -7.24 18.34 16.28
C VAL A 319 -6.60 17.23 15.44
N LEU A 320 -5.64 17.52 14.61
CA LEU A 320 -4.61 16.54 14.25
C LEU A 320 -3.81 16.34 15.52
N GLY A 321 -4.18 15.31 16.28
CA GLY A 321 -3.48 14.94 17.50
C GLY A 321 -1.98 14.92 17.28
N PRO A 322 -1.20 15.14 18.33
CA PRO A 322 0.24 15.16 18.22
C PRO A 322 0.66 13.90 17.45
N ARG A 323 1.51 14.13 16.47
CA ARG A 323 2.15 13.06 15.71
C ARG A 323 2.63 12.05 16.72
N LEU A 324 2.16 10.81 16.62
CA LEU A 324 2.59 9.76 17.53
C LEU A 324 4.11 9.58 17.37
N HIS A 325 4.84 9.64 18.45
CA HIS A 325 6.29 9.53 18.48
C HIS A 325 6.68 8.16 19.04
N ALA A 326 7.74 7.60 18.56
CA ALA A 326 8.28 6.37 19.13
C ALA A 326 8.60 6.54 20.62
N LEU A 327 8.28 5.53 21.39
CA LEU A 327 8.58 5.49 22.81
C LEU A 327 10.05 5.16 23.02
N GLU A 328 10.82 6.11 23.51
CA GLU A 328 12.17 5.84 23.98
C GLU A 328 12.23 5.95 25.50
N VAL A 329 12.61 4.87 26.13
CA VAL A 329 12.81 4.80 27.58
C VAL A 329 14.26 5.19 27.88
N LEU A 330 14.45 6.37 28.45
CA LEU A 330 15.77 6.79 28.91
C LEU A 330 15.94 6.50 30.41
N PRO A 331 16.97 5.80 30.85
CA PRO A 331 17.28 5.65 32.27
C PRO A 331 17.62 7.01 32.87
N LYS A 332 16.99 7.35 33.99
CA LYS A 332 17.16 8.63 34.66
C LYS A 332 18.56 8.73 35.30
N ALA A 333 19.31 9.73 34.91
CA ALA A 333 20.46 10.14 35.69
C ALA A 333 19.98 10.68 37.07
N ARG A 334 20.57 10.20 38.16
CA ARG A 334 20.31 10.68 39.51
C ARG A 334 20.61 12.19 39.62
N SER A 335 19.58 12.98 39.78
CA SER A 335 19.74 14.30 40.43
C SER A 335 18.63 14.44 41.47
N GLY A 336 19.04 14.73 42.68
CA GLY A 336 18.15 14.90 43.80
C GLY A 336 17.47 16.27 43.79
N THR A 337 16.44 16.31 44.64
CA THR A 337 15.78 17.43 45.32
C THR A 337 14.47 17.98 44.77
N THR A 338 13.48 17.75 45.62
CA THR A 338 12.42 18.60 46.20
C THR A 338 11.28 19.14 45.31
N GLY A 339 10.13 18.65 45.50
CA GLY A 339 9.01 19.32 46.27
C GLY A 339 7.94 19.96 45.41
N SER A 340 6.79 19.51 45.63
CA SER A 340 5.50 20.16 45.89
C SER A 340 4.31 19.76 45.01
N THR A 341 3.35 19.38 45.66
CA THR A 341 1.94 19.06 45.64
C THR A 341 1.02 19.89 44.76
N GLY A 342 0.01 19.20 44.19
CA GLY A 342 -1.29 19.72 43.78
C GLY A 342 -2.03 18.80 42.81
N PRO A 343 -3.29 18.41 43.09
CA PRO A 343 -4.01 17.47 42.27
C PRO A 343 -4.88 18.15 41.22
N SER A 344 -4.80 17.74 40.00
CA SER A 344 -5.84 18.03 39.00
C SER A 344 -5.96 16.86 38.02
N GLY A 345 -7.19 16.51 37.72
CA GLY A 345 -7.64 15.30 37.07
C GLY A 345 -7.00 15.04 35.70
N THR A 346 -6.66 13.80 35.50
CA THR A 346 -5.90 13.35 34.35
C THR A 346 -6.66 12.25 33.63
N GLY A 347 -6.93 12.46 32.34
CA GLY A 347 -7.22 11.40 31.40
C GLY A 347 -5.92 10.77 30.94
N GLY A 348 -5.71 9.49 31.16
CA GLY A 348 -4.52 8.78 30.75
C GLY A 348 -4.75 7.93 29.51
N LEU A 349 -3.73 7.83 28.66
CA LEU A 349 -3.66 6.89 27.54
C LEU A 349 -2.74 5.73 27.94
N ALA A 350 -3.17 4.48 27.81
CA ALA A 350 -2.32 3.34 28.05
C ALA A 350 -1.88 2.69 26.75
N ILE A 351 -0.60 2.43 26.63
CA ILE A 351 0.00 1.67 25.54
C ILE A 351 0.60 0.42 26.17
N GLY A 352 0.06 -0.76 25.84
CA GLY A 352 0.54 -2.04 26.35
C GLY A 352 1.51 -2.71 25.40
N THR A 353 2.66 -3.11 25.90
CA THR A 353 3.45 -4.20 25.33
C THR A 353 3.07 -5.50 26.05
N PRO A 354 3.40 -6.70 25.56
CA PRO A 354 2.97 -7.96 26.15
C PRO A 354 3.32 -8.13 27.64
N ASP A 355 4.29 -7.36 28.13
CA ASP A 355 4.81 -7.49 29.50
C ASP A 355 4.74 -6.19 30.31
N THR A 356 4.28 -5.08 29.75
CA THR A 356 4.29 -3.78 30.46
C THR A 356 3.10 -2.93 30.09
N GLN A 357 2.19 -2.66 31.03
CA GLN A 357 1.20 -1.59 30.85
C GLN A 357 1.81 -0.26 31.24
N VAL A 358 1.75 0.69 30.33
CA VAL A 358 2.32 2.02 30.50
C VAL A 358 1.20 3.02 30.59
N GLY A 359 1.00 3.58 31.77
CA GLY A 359 0.06 4.70 31.99
C GLY A 359 0.73 6.03 31.67
N ILE A 360 0.12 6.82 30.80
CA ILE A 360 0.63 8.13 30.41
C ILE A 360 -0.17 9.23 31.09
N LEU A 361 0.48 9.99 31.96
CA LEU A 361 -0.07 11.18 32.56
C LEU A 361 0.36 12.41 31.75
N GLN A 362 -0.60 13.15 31.20
CA GLN A 362 -0.32 14.35 30.42
C GLN A 362 0.10 15.51 31.34
N GLY A 363 1.39 15.90 31.25
CA GLY A 363 1.92 17.15 31.75
C GLY A 363 2.53 17.95 30.61
N THR A 364 2.64 19.23 30.76
CA THR A 364 2.98 20.20 29.69
C THR A 364 4.36 20.03 29.04
N THR A 365 5.24 19.15 29.54
CA THR A 365 6.61 18.95 29.00
C THR A 365 7.13 17.52 29.05
N GLY A 366 6.32 16.53 29.43
CA GLY A 366 6.76 15.15 29.45
C GLY A 366 5.63 14.18 29.80
N VAL A 367 5.79 12.93 29.41
CA VAL A 367 4.89 11.85 29.75
C VAL A 367 5.54 10.98 30.80
N THR A 368 4.84 10.78 31.92
CA THR A 368 5.31 9.90 32.97
C THR A 368 4.69 8.51 32.79
N VAL A 369 5.52 7.50 32.61
CA VAL A 369 5.11 6.12 32.46
C VAL A 369 5.21 5.43 33.82
N ILE A 370 4.12 4.83 34.28
CA ILE A 370 4.10 4.01 35.47
C ILE A 370 4.10 2.55 35.01
N PRO A 371 5.16 1.76 35.26
CA PRO A 371 5.15 0.35 34.94
C PRO A 371 4.17 -0.37 35.88
N SER A 372 3.18 -1.09 35.32
CA SER A 372 2.34 -1.99 36.07
C SER A 372 2.87 -3.42 35.92
N THR A 373 3.34 -4.01 37.01
CA THR A 373 3.69 -5.43 37.08
C THR A 373 2.42 -6.25 37.23
N TYR A 374 2.08 -7.01 36.22
CA TYR A 374 1.00 -7.99 36.26
C TYR A 374 1.56 -9.35 36.68
N GLY A 375 1.06 -9.90 37.78
CA GLY A 375 1.21 -11.33 38.08
C GLY A 375 2.16 -11.75 39.20
N GLN A 376 2.64 -10.84 40.07
CA GLN A 376 3.26 -11.24 41.33
C GLN A 376 2.42 -10.83 42.54
N PRO A 377 2.29 -11.67 43.59
CA PRO A 377 1.67 -11.25 44.85
C PRO A 377 2.52 -10.12 45.47
N PRO A 378 1.90 -9.15 46.18
CA PRO A 378 2.61 -8.01 46.68
C PRO A 378 3.74 -8.42 47.62
N PRO A 379 4.97 -7.95 47.42
CA PRO A 379 6.01 -8.12 48.40
C PRO A 379 5.66 -7.25 49.61
N THR A 380 5.61 -7.89 50.79
CA THR A 380 5.59 -7.22 52.06
C THR A 380 6.94 -6.58 52.31
N SER A 381 7.18 -5.39 51.77
CA SER A 381 8.28 -4.53 52.22
C SER A 381 8.13 -3.14 51.65
N THR A 382 8.16 -2.15 52.51
CA THR A 382 8.42 -0.70 52.39
C THR A 382 8.25 -0.03 51.02
N PRO A 383 7.53 1.10 50.91
CA PRO A 383 7.30 1.81 49.66
C PRO A 383 8.62 2.42 49.16
N THR A 384 9.30 1.70 48.29
CA THR A 384 10.30 2.27 47.42
C THR A 384 9.56 3.12 46.41
N THR A 385 9.88 4.39 46.36
CA THR A 385 9.36 5.35 45.38
C THR A 385 9.52 4.75 43.96
N PRO A 386 8.43 4.62 43.19
CA PRO A 386 8.53 4.05 41.85
C PRO A 386 9.50 4.89 41.00
N ALA A 387 10.43 4.23 40.34
CA ALA A 387 11.35 4.91 39.42
C ALA A 387 10.49 5.53 38.28
N THR A 388 10.41 6.85 38.28
CA THR A 388 9.70 7.59 37.24
C THR A 388 10.57 7.57 35.97
N THR A 389 10.15 6.84 34.96
CA THR A 389 10.78 6.81 33.66
C THR A 389 10.14 7.86 32.78
N THR A 390 10.92 8.87 32.37
CA THR A 390 10.43 9.87 31.43
C THR A 390 10.46 9.26 30.02
N VAL A 391 9.32 9.19 29.39
CA VAL A 391 9.19 8.73 28.03
C VAL A 391 9.17 9.94 27.10
N VAL A 392 10.13 10.02 26.22
CA VAL A 392 10.15 11.03 25.16
C VAL A 392 9.41 10.47 23.97
N LEU A 393 8.28 11.09 23.64
CA LEU A 393 7.54 10.75 22.44
C LEU A 393 8.29 11.28 21.23
N ARG A 394 8.71 10.41 20.35
CA ARG A 394 9.39 10.75 19.11
C ARG A 394 8.47 10.57 17.92
N HIS A 395 8.76 11.34 16.91
CA HIS A 395 8.06 11.27 15.65
C HIS A 395 8.25 9.91 14.98
N TYR A 396 7.21 9.29 14.46
CA TYR A 396 7.29 8.01 13.78
C TYR A 396 6.41 7.96 12.53
N SER A 397 6.77 7.05 11.66
CA SER A 397 6.02 6.59 10.50
C SER A 397 5.46 5.20 10.83
N PRO A 398 4.29 4.79 10.34
CA PRO A 398 3.51 5.42 9.28
C PRO A 398 2.47 6.40 9.80
N ILE A 399 2.15 7.41 9.00
CA ILE A 399 0.92 8.17 9.16
C ILE A 399 -0.15 7.62 8.22
N PRO A 400 -1.42 7.54 8.69
CA PRO A 400 -2.51 6.95 7.88
C PRO A 400 -2.81 7.72 6.59
N LEU A 401 -2.57 9.03 6.58
CA LEU A 401 -2.85 9.93 5.45
C LEU A 401 -1.60 10.67 5.04
N GLY A 402 -1.45 10.87 3.73
CA GLY A 402 -0.38 11.71 3.19
C GLY A 402 -0.55 13.19 3.54
N PRO A 403 0.51 14.00 3.34
CA PRO A 403 0.48 15.44 3.51
C PRO A 403 -0.57 16.10 2.59
N PRO A 404 -0.90 17.38 2.81
CA PRO A 404 -1.78 18.13 1.91
C PRO A 404 -1.30 18.10 0.46
N PRO A 405 -2.21 18.20 -0.54
CA PRO A 405 -1.86 18.25 -1.95
C PRO A 405 -0.87 19.38 -2.26
N GLY A 406 0.09 19.13 -3.14
CA GLY A 406 1.09 20.10 -3.55
C GLY A 406 2.29 19.48 -4.25
N LEU A 407 3.08 20.34 -4.90
CA LEU A 407 4.23 19.91 -5.71
C LEU A 407 5.27 19.11 -4.92
N LEU A 408 5.47 19.44 -3.64
CA LEU A 408 6.46 18.80 -2.77
C LEU A 408 5.85 17.69 -1.88
N ARG A 409 4.58 17.34 -2.08
CA ARG A 409 3.87 16.34 -1.26
C ARG A 409 4.62 15.02 -1.13
N LEU A 410 5.22 14.55 -2.23
CA LEU A 410 5.98 13.29 -2.25
C LEU A 410 7.25 13.31 -1.42
N PHE A 411 7.75 14.48 -1.04
CA PHE A 411 8.89 14.67 -0.13
C PHE A 411 8.43 14.93 1.31
N GLY A 412 7.15 15.17 1.49
CA GLY A 412 6.58 15.46 2.78
C GLY A 412 6.49 14.25 3.67
N HIS A 413 6.13 14.50 4.91
CA HIS A 413 6.10 13.52 5.98
C HIS A 413 5.17 12.35 5.70
N GLY A 414 5.65 11.13 5.93
CA GLY A 414 4.93 9.89 5.66
C GLY A 414 4.90 9.46 4.19
N PHE A 415 5.12 10.36 3.22
CA PHE A 415 5.33 10.00 1.82
C PHE A 415 6.80 9.90 1.48
N GLY A 416 7.60 10.86 1.96
CA GLY A 416 9.00 10.96 1.64
C GLY A 416 9.79 9.74 2.07
N ASP A 417 9.59 9.29 3.29
CA ASP A 417 10.24 8.11 3.86
C ASP A 417 9.80 6.79 3.20
N GLN A 418 8.66 6.77 2.51
CA GLN A 418 8.19 5.60 1.75
C GLN A 418 8.63 5.63 0.28
N ALA A 419 8.85 6.81 -0.34
CA ALA A 419 9.04 6.92 -1.79
C ALA A 419 10.15 7.84 -2.28
N ALA A 420 10.56 8.86 -1.53
CA ALA A 420 11.41 9.93 -2.08
C ALA A 420 12.91 9.61 -2.17
N TRP A 421 13.34 8.45 -1.70
CA TRP A 421 14.76 8.06 -1.63
C TRP A 421 15.52 8.13 -2.95
N LEU A 422 14.86 7.82 -4.07
CA LEU A 422 15.42 7.86 -5.42
C LEU A 422 14.76 8.92 -6.31
N LEU A 423 13.75 9.62 -5.78
CA LEU A 423 12.91 10.52 -6.58
C LEU A 423 13.71 11.66 -7.24
N PRO A 424 14.63 12.37 -6.56
CA PRO A 424 15.43 13.38 -7.23
C PRO A 424 16.30 12.80 -8.35
N PHE A 425 16.93 11.63 -8.12
CA PHE A 425 17.74 10.99 -9.16
C PHE A 425 16.89 10.58 -10.38
N ALA A 426 15.66 10.10 -10.16
CA ALA A 426 14.72 9.77 -11.23
C ALA A 426 14.26 11.01 -12.01
N LEU A 427 13.96 12.13 -11.32
CA LEU A 427 13.53 13.38 -11.97
C LEU A 427 14.65 13.96 -12.86
N PHE A 428 15.88 14.06 -12.35
CA PHE A 428 17.01 14.48 -13.18
C PHE A 428 17.35 13.46 -14.25
N GLY A 429 17.17 12.14 -13.97
CA GLY A 429 17.28 11.05 -14.92
C GLY A 429 16.32 11.22 -16.09
N LEU A 430 15.07 11.60 -15.82
CA LEU A 430 14.07 11.90 -16.86
C LEU A 430 14.53 13.05 -17.76
N VAL A 431 15.10 14.11 -17.20
CA VAL A 431 15.69 15.22 -17.98
C VAL A 431 16.80 14.70 -18.88
N GLY A 432 17.70 13.87 -18.34
CA GLY A 432 18.78 13.25 -19.13
C GLY A 432 18.26 12.36 -20.27
N LEU A 433 17.22 11.56 -19.99
CA LEU A 433 16.57 10.71 -21.00
C LEU A 433 15.91 11.55 -22.09
N LEU A 434 15.20 12.60 -21.75
CA LEU A 434 14.63 13.53 -22.72
C LEU A 434 15.73 14.15 -23.59
N ALA A 435 16.84 14.62 -23.01
CA ALA A 435 17.96 15.20 -23.76
C ALA A 435 18.61 14.20 -24.73
N VAL A 436 18.68 12.91 -24.39
CA VAL A 436 19.24 11.86 -25.25
C VAL A 436 18.28 11.44 -26.36
N PHE A 437 16.99 11.30 -26.04
CA PHE A 437 16.03 10.62 -26.91
C PHE A 437 15.08 11.56 -27.66
N TRP A 438 14.99 12.88 -27.31
CA TRP A 438 14.09 13.84 -27.94
C TRP A 438 14.15 13.87 -29.47
N ARG A 439 15.36 13.73 -30.04
CA ARG A 439 15.60 13.75 -31.50
C ARG A 439 15.78 12.38 -32.11
N LYS A 440 15.61 11.30 -31.33
CA LYS A 440 15.77 9.93 -31.84
C LYS A 440 14.55 9.47 -32.63
N PRO A 441 14.75 8.59 -33.65
CA PRO A 441 13.65 8.01 -34.39
C PRO A 441 12.65 7.32 -33.45
N ARG A 442 11.34 7.52 -33.67
CA ARG A 442 10.26 6.94 -32.88
C ARG A 442 10.31 5.42 -32.76
N ARG A 443 10.99 4.74 -33.66
CA ARG A 443 11.17 3.27 -33.72
C ARG A 443 12.41 2.78 -33.00
N GLU A 444 13.15 3.66 -32.35
CA GLU A 444 14.24 3.24 -31.46
C GLU A 444 13.65 2.36 -30.36
N ARG A 445 14.26 1.16 -30.12
CA ARG A 445 13.75 0.15 -29.19
C ARG A 445 13.57 0.66 -27.75
N GLN A 446 14.22 1.75 -27.41
CA GLN A 446 14.21 2.36 -26.09
C GLN A 446 13.06 3.33 -25.89
N ILE A 447 12.46 3.90 -26.95
CA ILE A 447 11.46 4.97 -26.83
C ILE A 447 10.13 4.44 -26.29
N ALA A 448 9.65 3.32 -26.82
CA ALA A 448 8.39 2.75 -26.36
C ALA A 448 8.38 2.45 -24.84
N PRO A 449 9.37 1.72 -24.26
CA PRO A 449 9.41 1.50 -22.81
C PRO A 449 9.59 2.79 -22.00
N LEU A 450 10.32 3.80 -22.51
CA LEU A 450 10.45 5.09 -21.84
C LEU A 450 9.10 5.84 -21.78
N ILE A 451 8.30 5.79 -22.85
CA ILE A 451 6.96 6.38 -22.84
C ILE A 451 6.02 5.62 -21.89
N VAL A 452 6.06 4.28 -21.89
CA VAL A 452 5.19 3.47 -21.02
C VAL A 452 5.54 3.71 -19.55
N PHE A 453 6.78 3.42 -19.16
CA PHE A 453 7.18 3.40 -17.75
C PHE A 453 7.56 4.79 -17.22
N GLY A 454 8.14 5.65 -18.05
CA GLY A 454 8.33 7.06 -17.71
C GLY A 454 7.01 7.82 -17.66
N GLY A 455 6.08 7.52 -18.57
CA GLY A 455 4.71 8.04 -18.53
C GLY A 455 3.96 7.59 -17.27
N TRP A 456 4.05 6.31 -16.91
CA TRP A 456 3.50 5.81 -15.63
C TRP A 456 4.10 6.57 -14.44
N PHE A 457 5.43 6.68 -14.37
CA PHE A 457 6.10 7.44 -13.31
C PHE A 457 5.57 8.86 -13.17
N VAL A 458 5.44 9.59 -14.30
CA VAL A 458 4.97 10.98 -14.28
C VAL A 458 3.49 11.07 -13.87
N VAL A 459 2.63 10.22 -14.44
CA VAL A 459 1.19 10.21 -14.12
C VAL A 459 0.97 9.87 -12.65
N GLU A 460 1.65 8.84 -12.14
CA GLU A 460 1.58 8.44 -10.73
C GLU A 460 2.05 9.56 -9.80
N ALA A 461 3.21 10.17 -10.10
CA ALA A 461 3.75 11.26 -9.31
C ALA A 461 2.80 12.46 -9.27
N VAL A 462 2.21 12.84 -10.42
CA VAL A 462 1.24 13.95 -10.49
C VAL A 462 -0.03 13.61 -9.71
N VAL A 463 -0.61 12.43 -9.90
CA VAL A 463 -1.82 12.03 -9.19
C VAL A 463 -1.59 11.99 -7.68
N LEU A 464 -0.51 11.37 -7.21
CA LEU A 464 -0.20 11.32 -5.78
C LEU A 464 0.12 12.70 -5.19
N SER A 465 0.69 13.63 -5.99
CA SER A 465 0.99 14.99 -5.53
C SER A 465 -0.26 15.86 -5.37
N PHE A 466 -1.26 15.71 -6.24
CA PHE A 466 -2.38 16.66 -6.34
C PHE A 466 -3.76 16.08 -6.01
N SER A 467 -3.87 14.81 -5.63
CA SER A 467 -5.15 14.23 -5.21
C SER A 467 -5.63 14.82 -3.88
N ASP A 468 -6.87 15.27 -3.84
CA ASP A 468 -7.54 15.85 -2.67
C ASP A 468 -8.26 14.82 -1.78
N GLY A 469 -8.46 13.60 -2.30
CA GLY A 469 -9.12 12.52 -1.57
C GLY A 469 -8.20 11.81 -0.59
N ILE A 470 -8.66 10.65 -0.11
CA ILE A 470 -7.88 9.80 0.80
C ILE A 470 -6.71 9.19 0.03
N VAL A 471 -5.50 9.62 0.34
CA VAL A 471 -4.26 9.05 -0.20
C VAL A 471 -3.37 8.57 0.96
N HIS A 472 -3.13 7.27 0.98
CA HIS A 472 -2.28 6.65 1.99
C HIS A 472 -0.83 6.57 1.53
N PRO A 473 0.17 6.63 2.45
CA PRO A 473 1.59 6.53 2.10
C PRO A 473 1.94 5.29 1.27
N TYR A 474 1.35 4.13 1.55
CA TYR A 474 1.64 2.91 0.81
C TYR A 474 1.20 2.93 -0.66
N TYR A 475 0.33 3.87 -1.09
CA TYR A 475 0.00 4.04 -2.51
C TYR A 475 1.23 4.39 -3.34
N THR A 476 2.25 4.99 -2.72
CA THR A 476 3.53 5.26 -3.38
C THR A 476 4.29 4.01 -3.81
N SER A 477 3.87 2.81 -3.37
CA SER A 477 4.41 1.53 -3.85
C SER A 477 4.30 1.38 -5.37
N ALA A 478 3.20 1.87 -5.96
CA ALA A 478 2.97 1.85 -7.40
C ALA A 478 3.88 2.82 -8.19
N LEU A 479 4.46 3.83 -7.52
CA LEU A 479 5.48 4.72 -8.09
C LEU A 479 6.83 4.00 -8.28
N GLY A 480 7.10 2.97 -7.45
CA GLY A 480 8.38 2.27 -7.36
C GLY A 480 8.94 1.77 -8.69
N PRO A 481 8.19 0.97 -9.50
CA PRO A 481 8.71 0.45 -10.77
C PRO A 481 9.10 1.56 -11.75
N GLY A 482 8.26 2.59 -11.90
CA GLY A 482 8.53 3.74 -12.75
C GLY A 482 9.76 4.52 -12.30
N ALA A 483 9.86 4.84 -11.01
CA ALA A 483 10.99 5.57 -10.42
C ALA A 483 12.31 4.79 -10.59
N ALA A 484 12.32 3.50 -10.30
CA ALA A 484 13.51 2.65 -10.42
C ALA A 484 13.98 2.52 -11.89
N ILE A 485 13.05 2.32 -12.83
CA ILE A 485 13.36 2.24 -14.27
C ILE A 485 13.91 3.57 -14.78
N VAL A 486 13.26 4.68 -14.45
CA VAL A 486 13.68 6.02 -14.89
C VAL A 486 15.04 6.40 -14.29
N ALA A 487 15.28 6.12 -13.00
CA ALA A 487 16.56 6.37 -12.35
C ALA A 487 17.70 5.58 -12.99
N ALA A 488 17.53 4.28 -13.21
CA ALA A 488 18.55 3.41 -13.80
C ALA A 488 18.82 3.76 -15.26
N CYS A 489 17.79 3.98 -16.07
CA CYS A 489 17.94 4.41 -17.47
C CYS A 489 18.53 5.82 -17.56
N GLY A 490 18.17 6.72 -16.61
CA GLY A 490 18.72 8.06 -16.47
C GLY A 490 20.23 8.04 -16.21
N ALA A 491 20.73 7.14 -15.36
CA ALA A 491 22.16 6.95 -15.16
C ALA A 491 22.88 6.62 -16.47
N GLY A 492 22.30 5.75 -17.32
CA GLY A 492 22.80 5.46 -18.67
C GLY A 492 22.79 6.68 -19.60
N ALA A 493 21.74 7.51 -19.49
CA ALA A 493 21.66 8.76 -20.24
C ALA A 493 22.74 9.76 -19.79
N PHE A 494 23.01 9.89 -18.48
CA PHE A 494 24.10 10.72 -17.97
C PHE A 494 25.46 10.33 -18.51
N VAL A 495 25.78 9.02 -18.56
CA VAL A 495 27.03 8.54 -19.20
C VAL A 495 27.09 8.95 -20.67
N THR A 496 25.97 8.81 -21.40
CA THR A 496 25.90 9.16 -22.82
C THR A 496 26.11 10.67 -23.03
N LEU A 497 25.48 11.49 -22.21
CA LEU A 497 25.58 12.96 -22.27
C LEU A 497 26.98 13.46 -21.89
N ALA A 498 27.55 12.95 -20.80
CA ALA A 498 28.90 13.32 -20.34
C ALA A 498 29.99 12.98 -21.38
N ARG A 499 29.80 11.92 -22.19
CA ARG A 499 30.69 11.57 -23.30
C ARG A 499 30.54 12.50 -24.51
N ARG A 500 29.40 13.17 -24.66
CA ARG A 500 29.16 14.13 -25.75
C ARG A 500 29.76 15.50 -25.47
N ASP A 501 29.51 16.02 -24.27
CA ASP A 501 30.01 17.33 -23.82
C ASP A 501 30.18 17.31 -22.29
N ARG A 502 31.36 17.74 -21.83
CA ARG A 502 31.70 17.82 -20.40
C ARG A 502 30.74 18.67 -19.58
N ARG A 503 30.05 19.64 -20.18
CA ARG A 503 29.03 20.45 -19.51
C ARG A 503 27.90 19.63 -18.93
N TRP A 504 27.58 18.49 -19.55
CA TRP A 504 26.54 17.60 -19.06
C TRP A 504 26.89 16.84 -17.78
N ILE A 505 28.15 16.91 -17.32
CA ILE A 505 28.57 16.34 -16.01
C ILE A 505 27.84 17.04 -14.85
N ALA A 506 27.45 18.30 -15.02
CA ALA A 506 26.66 19.01 -14.01
C ALA A 506 25.34 18.30 -13.68
N LEU A 507 24.69 17.66 -14.67
CA LEU A 507 23.40 17.01 -14.47
C LEU A 507 23.47 15.82 -13.48
N PRO A 508 24.33 14.78 -13.67
CA PRO A 508 24.48 13.73 -12.69
C PRO A 508 25.04 14.20 -11.35
N ALA A 509 25.89 15.24 -11.33
CA ALA A 509 26.40 15.81 -10.09
C ALA A 509 25.28 16.43 -9.24
N VAL A 510 24.40 17.23 -9.86
CA VAL A 510 23.24 17.81 -9.19
C VAL A 510 22.24 16.72 -8.79
N ALA A 511 21.99 15.72 -9.67
CA ALA A 511 21.13 14.60 -9.37
C ALA A 511 21.58 13.85 -8.10
N LEU A 512 22.88 13.56 -8.01
CA LEU A 512 23.45 12.88 -6.84
C LEU A 512 23.38 13.74 -5.59
N ALA A 513 23.77 15.01 -5.68
CA ALA A 513 23.73 15.93 -4.54
C ALA A 513 22.30 16.13 -4.00
N ALA A 514 21.33 16.34 -4.89
CA ALA A 514 19.92 16.47 -4.52
C ALA A 514 19.36 15.18 -3.87
N THR A 515 19.75 14.02 -4.41
CA THR A 515 19.30 12.74 -3.86
C THR A 515 19.87 12.52 -2.46
N VAL A 516 21.16 12.78 -2.25
CA VAL A 516 21.78 12.65 -0.93
C VAL A 516 21.20 13.66 0.06
N ALA A 517 20.96 14.90 -0.38
CA ALA A 517 20.32 15.91 0.46
C ALA A 517 18.92 15.47 0.94
N VAL A 518 18.10 14.90 0.04
CA VAL A 518 16.79 14.35 0.40
C VAL A 518 16.95 13.15 1.33
N GLN A 519 17.90 12.24 1.08
CA GLN A 519 18.13 11.10 1.96
C GLN A 519 18.53 11.52 3.38
N ILE A 520 19.41 12.53 3.51
CA ILE A 520 19.78 13.09 4.81
C ILE A 520 18.56 13.74 5.47
N TYR A 521 17.76 14.50 4.72
CA TYR A 521 16.52 15.09 5.23
C TYR A 521 15.57 14.01 5.78
N LEU A 522 15.34 12.93 5.04
CA LEU A 522 14.47 11.82 5.47
C LEU A 522 15.04 11.11 6.71
N LEU A 523 16.35 10.88 6.75
CA LEU A 523 17.00 10.27 7.91
C LEU A 523 17.04 11.19 9.12
N SER A 524 17.07 12.52 8.93
CA SER A 524 17.02 13.49 10.04
C SER A 524 15.68 13.49 10.75
N ASP A 525 14.62 13.13 10.03
CA ASP A 525 13.27 13.02 10.54
C ASP A 525 13.07 11.72 11.39
N GLN A 526 13.92 10.73 11.18
CA GLN A 526 13.92 9.43 11.89
C GLN A 526 14.96 9.46 13.02
N TYR A 527 14.67 10.14 14.06
CA TYR A 527 15.48 10.38 15.22
C TYR A 527 16.50 9.28 15.56
N ASP A 528 17.79 9.59 15.57
CA ASP A 528 18.93 8.70 15.83
C ASP A 528 19.10 7.49 14.91
N TYR A 529 18.12 7.20 14.03
CA TYR A 529 18.20 6.07 13.13
C TYR A 529 19.15 6.37 11.97
N LEU A 530 20.14 5.49 11.77
CA LEU A 530 21.15 5.59 10.71
C LEU A 530 21.94 6.92 10.65
N LYS A 531 22.08 7.67 11.75
CA LYS A 531 22.90 8.90 11.77
C LYS A 531 24.35 8.67 11.33
N TRP A 532 24.91 7.50 11.62
CA TRP A 532 26.25 7.09 11.19
C TRP A 532 26.39 7.05 9.67
N LEU A 533 25.28 6.94 8.92
CA LEU A 533 25.26 6.88 7.46
C LEU A 533 25.46 8.27 6.82
N TRP A 534 25.07 9.36 7.49
CA TRP A 534 25.14 10.71 6.94
C TRP A 534 26.54 11.11 6.45
N PRO A 535 27.61 10.99 7.28
CA PRO A 535 28.94 11.33 6.81
C PRO A 535 29.38 10.46 5.62
N ILE A 536 29.00 9.19 5.59
CA ILE A 536 29.31 8.30 4.47
C ILE A 536 28.62 8.79 3.19
N LEU A 537 27.32 9.11 3.26
CA LEU A 537 26.57 9.65 2.13
C LEU A 537 27.22 10.93 1.59
N ILE A 538 27.58 11.86 2.48
CA ILE A 538 28.18 13.15 2.12
C ILE A 538 29.57 12.93 1.50
N VAL A 539 30.46 12.21 2.17
CA VAL A 539 31.86 12.05 1.73
C VAL A 539 31.93 11.29 0.41
N VAL A 540 31.20 10.18 0.29
CA VAL A 540 31.21 9.38 -0.95
C VAL A 540 30.53 10.13 -2.09
N ALA A 541 29.43 10.85 -1.85
CA ALA A 541 28.80 11.68 -2.87
C ALA A 541 29.74 12.79 -3.35
N ALA A 542 30.39 13.50 -2.43
CA ALA A 542 31.37 14.53 -2.75
C ALA A 542 32.55 13.94 -3.56
N ALA A 543 33.06 12.77 -3.17
CA ALA A 543 34.09 12.05 -3.92
C ALA A 543 33.61 11.67 -5.33
N CYS A 544 32.39 11.15 -5.47
CA CYS A 544 31.80 10.86 -6.78
C CYS A 544 31.65 12.12 -7.64
N VAL A 545 31.14 13.20 -7.10
CA VAL A 545 31.00 14.49 -7.79
C VAL A 545 32.39 15.00 -8.21
N GLY A 546 33.37 15.01 -7.30
CA GLY A 546 34.75 15.38 -7.62
C GLY A 546 35.35 14.51 -8.72
N LEU A 547 35.15 13.19 -8.66
CA LEU A 547 35.66 12.25 -9.66
C LEU A 547 35.00 12.43 -11.03
N LEU A 548 33.71 12.76 -11.08
CA LEU A 548 33.02 13.10 -12.34
C LEU A 548 33.65 14.31 -13.02
N TRP A 549 34.06 15.34 -12.26
CA TRP A 549 34.71 16.55 -12.79
C TRP A 549 36.16 16.33 -13.15
N LEU A 550 36.94 15.64 -12.32
CA LEU A 550 38.38 15.47 -12.49
C LEU A 550 38.72 14.38 -13.52
N ARG A 551 37.90 13.35 -13.62
CA ARG A 551 38.13 12.15 -14.45
C ARG A 551 36.88 11.77 -15.27
N PRO A 552 36.47 12.57 -16.28
CA PRO A 552 35.29 12.31 -17.10
C PRO A 552 35.23 10.93 -17.75
N GLN A 553 36.40 10.36 -18.02
CA GLN A 553 36.52 8.98 -18.57
C GLN A 553 36.00 7.89 -17.62
N LEU A 554 35.94 8.18 -16.33
CA LEU A 554 35.43 7.27 -15.29
C LEU A 554 33.94 7.49 -14.97
N THR A 555 33.20 8.27 -15.77
CA THR A 555 31.77 8.58 -15.50
C THR A 555 30.94 7.33 -15.24
N ALA A 556 31.12 6.25 -16.03
CA ALA A 556 30.32 5.05 -15.87
C ALA A 556 30.58 4.31 -14.55
N PRO A 557 31.81 3.98 -14.14
CA PRO A 557 32.07 3.36 -12.85
C PRO A 557 31.73 4.29 -11.66
N THR A 558 31.94 5.60 -11.80
CA THR A 558 31.57 6.58 -10.76
C THR A 558 30.07 6.60 -10.52
N LEU A 559 29.24 6.60 -11.59
CA LEU A 559 27.79 6.54 -11.47
C LEU A 559 27.30 5.19 -10.95
N ALA A 560 28.00 4.10 -11.26
CA ALA A 560 27.71 2.79 -10.66
C ALA A 560 27.95 2.80 -9.14
N ALA A 561 29.09 3.36 -8.71
CA ALA A 561 29.39 3.53 -7.28
C ALA A 561 28.38 4.49 -6.60
N ALA A 562 28.05 5.60 -7.23
CA ALA A 562 27.04 6.54 -6.75
C ALA A 562 25.65 5.86 -6.61
N LEU A 563 25.27 5.01 -7.56
CA LEU A 563 24.00 4.29 -7.48
C LEU A 563 23.99 3.30 -6.31
N VAL A 564 25.07 2.56 -6.07
CA VAL A 564 25.21 1.68 -4.91
C VAL A 564 25.07 2.50 -3.61
N LEU A 565 25.70 3.66 -3.56
CA LEU A 565 25.60 4.57 -2.39
C LEU A 565 24.15 5.00 -2.14
N VAL A 566 23.47 5.51 -3.15
CA VAL A 566 22.10 6.02 -2.97
C VAL A 566 21.07 4.92 -2.73
N LEU A 567 21.37 3.67 -3.08
CA LEU A 567 20.54 2.51 -2.74
C LEU A 567 20.75 2.01 -1.30
N MET A 568 21.86 2.36 -0.65
CA MET A 568 22.17 1.87 0.68
C MET A 568 21.18 2.39 1.74
N ALA A 569 20.82 3.67 1.71
CA ALA A 569 19.89 4.23 2.66
C ALA A 569 18.48 3.60 2.57
N PRO A 570 17.81 3.54 1.40
CA PRO A 570 16.52 2.86 1.30
C PRO A 570 16.61 1.35 1.57
N ALA A 571 17.73 0.68 1.29
CA ALA A 571 17.91 -0.74 1.63
C ALA A 571 17.90 -0.96 3.15
N LEU A 572 18.66 -0.16 3.89
CA LEU A 572 18.69 -0.21 5.35
C LEU A 572 17.35 0.22 5.98
N TYR A 573 16.68 1.19 5.36
CA TYR A 573 15.35 1.60 5.78
C TYR A 573 14.31 0.51 5.54
N SER A 574 14.33 -0.13 4.38
CA SER A 574 13.44 -1.26 4.07
C SER A 574 13.69 -2.48 4.95
N LYS A 575 14.94 -2.71 5.40
CA LYS A 575 15.27 -3.82 6.31
C LYS A 575 14.52 -3.76 7.65
N THR A 576 14.03 -2.59 8.05
CA THR A 576 13.25 -2.46 9.29
C THR A 576 12.02 -3.36 9.35
N VAL A 577 11.48 -3.78 8.20
CA VAL A 577 10.38 -4.75 8.11
C VAL A 577 10.73 -6.15 8.65
N TRP A 578 12.00 -6.41 8.95
CA TRP A 578 12.44 -7.64 9.62
C TRP A 578 12.34 -7.53 11.14
N ASP A 579 12.56 -6.33 11.64
CA ASP A 579 12.67 -6.05 13.07
C ASP A 579 11.30 -5.70 13.67
N VAL A 580 10.42 -5.09 12.84
CA VAL A 580 9.08 -4.65 13.22
C VAL A 580 8.05 -5.20 12.23
N PRO A 581 6.95 -5.83 12.68
CA PRO A 581 5.85 -6.22 11.81
C PRO A 581 5.28 -5.04 11.03
N VAL A 582 4.95 -5.26 9.76
CA VAL A 582 4.31 -4.24 8.92
C VAL A 582 2.86 -4.05 9.36
N ASP A 583 2.41 -2.79 9.45
CA ASP A 583 1.00 -2.49 9.73
C ASP A 583 0.10 -3.02 8.62
N GLY A 584 -0.90 -3.83 8.98
CA GLY A 584 -1.74 -4.50 8.00
C GLY A 584 -2.78 -3.59 7.33
N THR A 585 -3.03 -2.38 7.86
CA THR A 585 -3.98 -1.43 7.25
C THR A 585 -3.24 -0.37 6.43
N PHE A 586 -2.08 0.07 6.92
CA PHE A 586 -1.26 1.12 6.33
C PHE A 586 0.19 0.65 6.23
N PRO A 587 0.50 -0.34 5.39
CA PRO A 587 1.84 -0.92 5.31
C PRO A 587 2.89 0.15 4.99
N ALA A 588 3.91 0.20 5.84
CA ALA A 588 5.05 1.09 5.69
C ALA A 588 6.30 0.45 6.25
N ALA A 589 7.46 0.78 5.68
CA ALA A 589 8.75 0.50 6.28
C ALA A 589 9.18 1.66 7.16
N GLY A 590 10.04 1.40 8.13
CA GLY A 590 10.59 2.41 9.02
C GLY A 590 10.91 1.85 10.40
N PRO A 591 11.81 2.49 11.14
CA PRO A 591 12.30 1.98 12.42
C PRO A 591 11.25 2.04 13.54
N TYR A 592 10.18 2.78 13.33
CA TYR A 592 9.16 3.06 14.33
C TYR A 592 7.75 2.82 13.78
N THR A 593 7.59 1.78 12.99
CA THR A 593 6.26 1.32 12.59
C THR A 593 5.53 0.83 13.83
N ASP A 594 4.35 1.38 14.08
CA ASP A 594 3.51 0.92 15.18
C ASP A 594 2.83 -0.41 14.78
N ALA A 595 3.52 -1.48 15.06
CA ALA A 595 3.03 -2.84 14.83
C ALA A 595 1.74 -3.18 15.58
N GLY A 596 1.32 -2.32 16.53
CA GLY A 596 0.12 -2.53 17.33
C GLY A 596 -1.18 -2.25 16.59
N GLN A 597 -1.16 -1.56 15.47
CA GLN A 597 -2.38 -1.06 14.85
C GLN A 597 -2.99 -1.98 13.78
N GLY A 598 -2.20 -2.74 13.07
CA GLY A 598 -2.71 -3.59 11.99
C GLY A 598 -2.74 -5.06 12.33
N GLY A 599 -1.82 -5.46 13.12
CA GLY A 599 -1.67 -6.83 13.55
C GLY A 599 -2.49 -7.17 14.77
N VAL A 600 -3.80 -7.07 14.72
CA VAL A 600 -4.59 -7.85 15.66
C VAL A 600 -4.59 -9.32 15.23
N GLY A 601 -3.44 -9.86 15.07
CA GLY A 601 -3.20 -11.22 15.46
C GLY A 601 -3.54 -11.21 16.94
N ALA A 602 -4.59 -11.91 17.35
CA ALA A 602 -5.09 -11.93 18.70
C ALA A 602 -4.01 -11.70 19.75
N SER A 603 -3.78 -10.45 20.11
CA SER A 603 -2.85 -10.15 21.20
C SER A 603 -3.42 -10.81 22.45
N ALA A 604 -2.59 -11.50 23.19
CA ALA A 604 -3.00 -12.29 24.35
C ALA A 604 -3.97 -11.57 25.33
N PRO A 605 -3.90 -10.23 25.52
CA PRO A 605 -4.86 -9.50 26.35
C PRO A 605 -6.30 -9.42 25.82
N THR A 606 -6.51 -9.52 24.49
CA THR A 606 -7.86 -9.45 23.90
C THR A 606 -8.56 -10.80 23.89
N LEU A 607 -7.82 -11.90 23.89
CA LEU A 607 -8.34 -13.26 23.87
C LEU A 607 -9.27 -13.58 25.05
N PRO A 608 -8.95 -13.25 26.33
CA PRO A 608 -9.84 -13.55 27.45
C PRO A 608 -11.19 -12.82 27.35
N ILE A 609 -11.19 -11.57 26.87
CA ILE A 609 -12.42 -10.77 26.71
C ILE A 609 -13.27 -11.39 25.62
N LEU A 610 -12.69 -11.64 24.46
CA LEU A 610 -13.38 -12.24 23.32
C LEU A 610 -13.85 -13.64 23.67
N ALA A 611 -13.05 -14.44 24.38
CA ALA A 611 -13.44 -15.77 24.80
C ALA A 611 -14.67 -15.76 25.73
N LYS A 612 -14.78 -14.80 26.67
CA LYS A 612 -15.95 -14.67 27.53
C LYS A 612 -17.17 -14.16 26.75
N LEU A 613 -17.00 -13.18 25.88
CA LEU A 613 -18.03 -12.66 25.00
C LEU A 613 -18.57 -13.79 24.09
N PHE A 614 -17.70 -14.57 23.45
CA PHE A 614 -18.11 -15.64 22.55
C PHE A 614 -18.80 -16.78 23.29
N ARG A 615 -18.32 -17.17 24.47
CA ARG A 615 -19.03 -18.14 25.32
C ARG A 615 -20.43 -17.66 25.62
N TYR A 616 -20.58 -16.38 26.05
CA TYR A 616 -21.86 -15.83 26.36
C TYR A 616 -22.80 -15.81 25.15
N THR A 617 -22.37 -15.28 24.01
CA THR A 617 -23.22 -15.16 22.82
C THR A 617 -23.53 -16.51 22.19
N ASN A 618 -22.56 -17.42 22.09
CA ASN A 618 -22.76 -18.75 21.50
C ASN A 618 -23.65 -19.64 22.38
N SER A 619 -23.52 -19.59 23.72
CA SER A 619 -24.37 -20.37 24.60
C SER A 619 -25.84 -19.88 24.59
N ASN A 620 -26.07 -18.60 24.36
CA ASN A 620 -27.40 -18.00 24.37
C ASN A 620 -28.05 -17.90 22.98
N ALA A 621 -27.28 -18.09 21.88
CA ALA A 621 -27.76 -18.08 20.51
C ALA A 621 -26.96 -19.07 19.62
N PRO A 622 -26.96 -20.37 19.93
CA PRO A 622 -26.08 -21.35 19.24
C PRO A 622 -26.41 -21.52 17.75
N ASN A 623 -27.67 -21.39 17.39
CA ASN A 623 -28.16 -21.62 16.02
C ASN A 623 -28.31 -20.32 15.21
N ALA A 624 -27.99 -19.16 15.76
CA ALA A 624 -28.10 -17.90 15.04
C ALA A 624 -27.14 -17.88 13.84
N ARG A 625 -27.59 -17.35 12.69
CA ARG A 625 -26.75 -17.10 11.52
C ARG A 625 -25.60 -16.17 11.88
N PHE A 626 -25.91 -15.12 12.65
CA PHE A 626 -24.94 -14.18 13.22
C PHE A 626 -25.00 -14.28 14.75
N THR A 627 -23.97 -14.85 15.35
CA THR A 627 -23.87 -14.92 16.80
C THR A 627 -23.60 -13.54 17.43
N LEU A 628 -23.07 -12.60 16.63
CA LEU A 628 -22.77 -11.25 17.04
C LEU A 628 -22.81 -10.29 15.85
N LEU A 629 -23.54 -9.20 15.94
CA LEU A 629 -23.44 -8.08 15.02
C LEU A 629 -22.67 -6.92 15.68
N THR A 630 -21.77 -6.29 14.90
CA THR A 630 -20.96 -5.14 15.33
C THR A 630 -21.33 -3.89 14.53
N GLN A 631 -20.89 -2.72 14.95
CA GLN A 631 -21.13 -1.49 14.18
C GLN A 631 -20.28 -1.42 12.89
N ALA A 632 -19.04 -1.91 12.93
CA ALA A 632 -18.11 -1.84 11.80
C ALA A 632 -17.49 -3.20 11.50
N SER A 633 -17.22 -3.47 10.21
CA SER A 633 -16.59 -4.72 9.76
C SER A 633 -15.16 -4.88 10.31
N ILE A 634 -14.44 -3.79 10.50
CA ILE A 634 -13.11 -3.82 11.11
C ILE A 634 -13.17 -4.31 12.58
N THR A 635 -14.28 -4.09 13.28
CA THR A 635 -14.52 -4.64 14.62
C THR A 635 -14.93 -6.11 14.57
N ALA A 636 -15.70 -6.54 13.56
CA ALA A 636 -16.07 -7.94 13.34
C ALA A 636 -14.89 -8.81 12.91
N ALA A 637 -13.96 -8.26 12.14
CA ALA A 637 -12.90 -9.01 11.48
C ALA A 637 -12.08 -9.92 12.41
N PRO A 638 -11.50 -9.47 13.53
CA PRO A 638 -10.77 -10.35 14.43
C PRO A 638 -11.66 -11.41 15.07
N MET A 639 -12.94 -11.13 15.27
CA MET A 639 -13.90 -12.10 15.80
C MET A 639 -14.14 -13.23 14.79
N ILE A 640 -14.24 -12.90 13.50
CA ILE A 640 -14.33 -13.86 12.40
C ILE A 640 -13.06 -14.70 12.33
N LEU A 641 -11.88 -14.09 12.44
CA LEU A 641 -10.60 -14.80 12.44
C LEU A 641 -10.52 -15.82 13.58
N LEU A 642 -11.06 -15.51 14.75
CA LEU A 642 -11.17 -16.41 15.91
C LEU A 642 -12.30 -17.44 15.80
N GLY A 643 -13.04 -17.50 14.69
CA GLY A 643 -14.05 -18.52 14.43
C GLY A 643 -15.47 -18.14 14.83
N ASN A 644 -15.72 -16.89 15.23
CA ASN A 644 -17.07 -16.42 15.52
C ASN A 644 -17.83 -16.04 14.24
N ARG A 645 -19.15 -16.27 14.22
CA ARG A 645 -20.03 -15.86 13.12
C ARG A 645 -20.47 -14.41 13.33
N ALA A 646 -19.49 -13.50 13.31
CA ALA A 646 -19.73 -12.08 13.43
C ALA A 646 -19.98 -11.43 12.07
N ALA A 647 -20.75 -10.33 12.05
CA ALA A 647 -20.94 -9.48 10.88
C ALA A 647 -21.10 -8.01 11.31
N ALA A 648 -21.19 -7.08 10.38
CA ALA A 648 -21.29 -5.66 10.67
C ALA A 648 -22.54 -5.01 10.11
N LEU A 649 -23.10 -4.09 10.89
CA LEU A 649 -24.26 -3.28 10.51
C LEU A 649 -23.91 -2.14 9.55
N GLY A 650 -22.63 -1.69 9.54
CA GLY A 650 -22.19 -0.43 8.96
C GLY A 650 -21.07 -0.50 7.92
N GLY A 651 -20.74 -1.66 7.36
CA GLY A 651 -19.64 -1.83 6.41
C GLY A 651 -18.26 -1.66 7.07
N TYR A 652 -17.24 -1.21 6.33
CA TYR A 652 -15.90 -0.99 6.87
C TYR A 652 -15.90 -0.05 8.07
N GLY A 653 -16.61 1.10 7.96
CA GLY A 653 -16.90 2.03 9.07
C GLY A 653 -18.24 1.74 9.73
N THR A 654 -18.91 2.78 10.27
CA THR A 654 -20.15 2.64 11.05
C THR A 654 -21.38 3.23 10.36
N GLN A 655 -21.22 3.95 9.26
CA GLN A 655 -22.27 4.79 8.68
C GLN A 655 -22.98 4.15 7.47
N THR A 656 -22.34 3.20 6.79
CA THR A 656 -22.94 2.51 5.63
C THR A 656 -24.22 1.79 6.05
N PRO A 657 -25.36 1.95 5.35
CA PRO A 657 -26.62 1.33 5.71
C PRO A 657 -26.70 -0.12 5.22
N VAL A 658 -25.78 -0.98 5.67
CA VAL A 658 -25.72 -2.41 5.32
C VAL A 658 -27.00 -3.11 5.70
N VAL A 659 -27.56 -2.75 6.87
CA VAL A 659 -28.82 -3.27 7.39
C VAL A 659 -29.69 -2.11 7.79
N THR A 660 -30.93 -2.09 7.30
CA THR A 660 -31.97 -1.17 7.77
C THR A 660 -32.62 -1.67 9.05
N PRO A 661 -33.28 -0.81 9.85
CA PRO A 661 -34.02 -1.23 11.03
C PRO A 661 -35.03 -2.35 10.75
N ALA A 662 -35.77 -2.26 9.65
CA ALA A 662 -36.74 -3.28 9.24
C ALA A 662 -36.07 -4.62 8.90
N GLN A 663 -34.92 -4.62 8.19
CA GLN A 663 -34.16 -5.84 7.91
C GLN A 663 -33.60 -6.43 9.20
N LEU A 664 -33.08 -5.60 10.12
CA LEU A 664 -32.62 -6.04 11.43
C LEU A 664 -33.75 -6.70 12.23
N ALA A 665 -34.93 -6.07 12.26
CA ALA A 665 -36.12 -6.64 12.91
C ALA A 665 -36.49 -8.02 12.35
N ASN A 666 -36.34 -8.22 11.04
CA ASN A 666 -36.56 -9.52 10.41
C ASN A 666 -35.52 -10.57 10.83
N LEU A 667 -34.22 -10.21 10.84
CA LEU A 667 -33.16 -11.11 11.32
C LEU A 667 -33.39 -11.52 12.79
N VAL A 668 -33.82 -10.59 13.64
CA VAL A 668 -34.13 -10.86 15.05
C VAL A 668 -35.37 -11.76 15.17
N ARG A 669 -36.41 -11.52 14.37
CA ARG A 669 -37.64 -12.31 14.36
C ARG A 669 -37.40 -13.75 13.92
N GLN A 670 -36.53 -13.96 12.95
CA GLN A 670 -36.14 -15.28 12.42
C GLN A 670 -35.18 -16.02 13.38
N GLY A 671 -34.60 -15.33 14.37
CA GLY A 671 -33.58 -15.88 15.25
C GLY A 671 -32.18 -15.90 14.63
N ASP A 672 -32.01 -15.28 13.46
CA ASP A 672 -30.73 -15.19 12.74
C ASP A 672 -29.75 -14.26 13.43
N ALA A 673 -30.21 -13.25 14.17
CA ALA A 673 -29.38 -12.36 14.96
C ALA A 673 -30.05 -12.06 16.31
N ARG A 674 -29.26 -12.01 17.35
CA ARG A 674 -29.72 -11.68 18.70
C ARG A 674 -28.89 -10.63 19.41
N PHE A 675 -27.56 -10.79 19.37
CA PHE A 675 -26.63 -9.96 20.11
C PHE A 675 -25.96 -8.91 19.23
N MET A 676 -25.94 -7.64 19.73
CA MET A 676 -25.41 -6.49 19.04
C MET A 676 -24.33 -5.83 19.90
N LEU A 677 -23.08 -5.86 19.43
CA LEU A 677 -21.96 -5.20 20.10
C LEU A 677 -21.80 -3.80 19.55
N MET A 678 -22.19 -2.82 20.32
CA MET A 678 -22.09 -1.41 19.99
C MET A 678 -20.77 -0.84 20.56
N GLY A 679 -20.12 0.05 19.86
CA GLY A 679 -18.82 0.58 20.25
C GLY A 679 -17.71 0.15 19.29
N GLY A 680 -16.46 0.51 19.58
CA GLY A 680 -15.29 0.15 18.81
C GLY A 680 -14.86 1.18 17.76
N ALA A 681 -14.16 0.73 16.75
CA ALA A 681 -13.56 1.58 15.72
C ALA A 681 -14.59 2.44 14.98
N TYR A 682 -14.25 3.69 14.69
CA TYR A 682 -15.04 4.67 13.93
C TYR A 682 -16.37 5.12 14.56
N THR A 683 -16.71 4.70 15.81
CA THR A 683 -17.98 5.07 16.45
C THR A 683 -18.11 6.57 16.75
N TRP A 684 -17.01 7.30 16.80
CA TRP A 684 -16.98 8.75 16.90
C TRP A 684 -17.63 9.48 15.70
N ARG A 685 -17.80 8.78 14.57
CA ARG A 685 -18.49 9.27 13.37
C ARG A 685 -20.01 9.12 13.46
N GLY A 686 -20.53 8.58 14.56
CA GLY A 686 -21.90 8.13 14.68
C GLY A 686 -22.13 6.74 14.08
N GLY A 687 -23.37 6.30 14.06
CA GLY A 687 -23.81 5.05 13.48
C GLY A 687 -24.88 5.28 12.41
N ASN A 688 -25.27 4.21 11.72
CA ASN A 688 -26.41 4.20 10.81
C ASN A 688 -27.74 4.10 11.58
N SER A 689 -28.88 4.08 10.87
CA SER A 689 -30.23 3.98 11.46
C SER A 689 -30.39 2.70 12.31
N ALA A 690 -29.90 1.55 11.86
CA ALA A 690 -29.96 0.31 12.63
C ALA A 690 -29.23 0.42 13.97
N SER A 691 -28.09 1.12 14.00
CA SER A 691 -27.33 1.35 15.24
C SER A 691 -28.08 2.22 16.24
N ARG A 692 -28.91 3.18 15.78
CA ARG A 692 -29.80 3.98 16.64
C ARG A 692 -30.94 3.13 17.17
N ALA A 693 -31.66 2.44 16.30
CA ALA A 693 -32.76 1.57 16.66
C ALA A 693 -32.36 0.52 17.72
N ILE A 694 -31.16 -0.05 17.65
CA ILE A 694 -30.65 -0.98 18.67
C ILE A 694 -30.56 -0.31 20.03
N LYS A 695 -30.01 0.89 20.13
CA LYS A 695 -29.83 1.59 21.39
C LYS A 695 -31.15 1.99 22.03
N GLU A 696 -32.19 2.24 21.23
CA GLU A 696 -33.51 2.65 21.64
C GLU A 696 -34.40 1.45 21.99
N ALA A 697 -34.29 0.36 21.24
CA ALA A 697 -35.23 -0.76 21.35
C ALA A 697 -34.71 -1.97 22.14
N CYS A 698 -33.38 -2.25 22.13
CA CYS A 698 -32.86 -3.49 22.69
C CYS A 698 -32.37 -3.37 24.13
N GLY A 699 -32.40 -4.46 24.89
CA GLY A 699 -31.97 -4.49 26.28
C GLY A 699 -30.45 -4.49 26.44
N LEU A 700 -29.91 -3.55 27.25
CA LEU A 700 -28.47 -3.52 27.57
C LEU A 700 -28.12 -4.68 28.53
N ILE A 701 -27.06 -5.44 28.15
CA ILE A 701 -26.56 -6.54 28.98
C ILE A 701 -25.48 -6.02 29.93
N GLN A 702 -25.60 -6.37 31.19
CA GLN A 702 -24.63 -6.00 32.23
C GLN A 702 -23.22 -6.50 31.85
N PRO A 703 -22.20 -5.64 31.94
CA PRO A 703 -20.83 -5.98 31.51
C PRO A 703 -20.24 -7.24 32.14
N GLU A 704 -20.59 -7.51 33.42
CA GLU A 704 -20.06 -8.63 34.19
C GLU A 704 -20.40 -10.00 33.57
N ARG A 705 -21.49 -10.07 32.80
CA ARG A 705 -21.92 -11.31 32.13
C ARG A 705 -21.02 -11.70 30.96
N TRP A 706 -20.44 -10.72 30.29
CA TRP A 706 -19.70 -10.94 29.03
C TRP A 706 -18.28 -10.37 29.03
N ARG A 707 -17.88 -9.56 30.05
CA ARG A 707 -16.52 -9.07 30.25
C ARG A 707 -15.85 -9.69 31.46
N PRO A 708 -14.52 -9.86 31.50
CA PRO A 708 -13.77 -10.15 32.71
C PRO A 708 -13.86 -8.99 33.75
N PRO A 709 -13.84 -9.26 35.05
CA PRO A 709 -13.93 -8.22 36.09
C PRO A 709 -12.83 -7.17 36.06
N THR A 710 -11.63 -7.54 35.64
CA THR A 710 -10.45 -6.69 35.52
C THR A 710 -10.59 -5.52 34.56
N PHE A 711 -11.64 -5.52 33.74
CA PHE A 711 -11.94 -4.45 32.79
C PHE A 711 -13.10 -3.53 33.19
N ILE A 712 -13.69 -3.75 34.36
CA ILE A 712 -14.86 -2.95 34.81
C ILE A 712 -14.44 -1.59 35.35
N GLY A 713 -13.20 -1.45 35.82
CA GLY A 713 -12.72 -0.24 36.50
C GLY A 713 -11.95 0.76 35.65
N THR A 714 -11.59 0.42 34.41
CA THR A 714 -10.82 1.32 33.53
C THR A 714 -11.69 1.78 32.37
N THR A 715 -12.37 2.89 32.56
CA THR A 715 -13.20 3.56 31.54
C THR A 715 -12.40 4.08 30.34
N THR A 716 -11.10 3.86 30.28
CA THR A 716 -10.19 4.58 29.39
C THR A 716 -9.42 3.71 28.41
N HIS A 717 -9.52 2.37 28.47
CA HIS A 717 -8.77 1.55 27.52
C HIS A 717 -9.64 0.64 26.70
N PRO A 718 -9.63 0.85 25.39
CA PRO A 718 -10.16 -0.13 24.45
C PRO A 718 -9.29 -1.38 24.50
N ILE A 719 -9.90 -2.48 24.21
CA ILE A 719 -9.22 -3.63 23.69
C ILE A 719 -8.29 -3.12 22.60
N GLY A 720 -6.99 -3.06 22.80
CA GLY A 720 -5.91 -2.42 22.05
C GLY A 720 -5.97 -2.30 20.54
N TRP A 721 -7.02 -1.77 19.98
CA TRP A 721 -7.37 -1.96 18.60
C TRP A 721 -7.30 -0.74 17.71
N TYR A 722 -7.22 0.46 18.23
CA TYR A 722 -6.98 1.64 17.38
C TYR A 722 -6.72 2.91 18.18
N PRO A 723 -5.77 3.74 17.76
CA PRO A 723 -5.56 5.07 18.34
C PRO A 723 -6.69 6.05 18.04
N PHE A 724 -7.65 5.67 17.18
CA PHE A 724 -8.79 6.52 16.82
C PHE A 724 -10.04 6.29 17.68
N GLY A 725 -9.86 5.78 18.87
CA GLY A 725 -10.73 5.96 19.98
C GLY A 725 -12.05 5.23 19.99
N GLY A 726 -12.79 5.56 20.91
CA GLY A 726 -14.18 5.24 21.18
C GLY A 726 -14.39 3.84 21.69
N GLN A 727 -14.49 3.71 22.87
CA GLN A 727 -14.11 2.60 23.57
C GLN A 727 -15.00 1.95 24.53
N ASN A 728 -16.21 2.41 24.64
CA ASN A 728 -17.18 1.77 25.48
C ASN A 728 -17.98 0.77 24.65
N TYR A 729 -17.51 -0.48 24.64
CA TYR A 729 -18.34 -1.55 24.12
C TYR A 729 -19.53 -1.81 25.04
N ALA A 730 -20.71 -1.84 24.42
CA ALA A 730 -21.96 -2.20 25.07
C ALA A 730 -22.61 -3.35 24.30
N LEU A 731 -22.97 -4.41 24.98
CA LEU A 731 -23.66 -5.57 24.39
C LEU A 731 -25.16 -5.44 24.63
N TYR A 732 -25.93 -5.51 23.55
CA TYR A 732 -27.39 -5.47 23.58
C TYR A 732 -27.99 -6.83 23.23
N ASP A 733 -29.09 -7.20 23.87
CA ASP A 733 -29.91 -8.33 23.52
C ASP A 733 -31.21 -7.82 22.87
N CYS A 734 -31.39 -8.17 21.61
CA CYS A 734 -32.56 -7.76 20.83
C CYS A 734 -33.67 -8.85 20.78
N LYS A 735 -33.53 -9.96 21.51
CA LYS A 735 -34.54 -11.02 21.57
C LYS A 735 -35.90 -10.46 22.10
N GLY A 736 -36.96 -10.65 21.32
CA GLY A 736 -38.28 -10.14 21.65
C GLY A 736 -38.54 -8.67 21.27
N HIS A 737 -37.51 -7.94 20.78
CA HIS A 737 -37.64 -6.51 20.47
C HIS A 737 -37.83 -6.22 18.95
N ALA A 738 -38.09 -7.24 18.13
CA ALA A 738 -38.26 -7.08 16.69
C ALA A 738 -39.35 -6.07 16.29
N GLY A 739 -40.44 -5.98 17.08
CA GLY A 739 -41.51 -5.01 16.82
C GLY A 739 -41.12 -3.56 17.10
N ALA A 740 -40.25 -3.32 18.08
CA ALA A 740 -39.71 -2.00 18.39
C ALA A 740 -38.68 -1.56 17.36
N LEU A 741 -37.79 -2.48 16.96
CA LEU A 741 -36.78 -2.22 15.88
C LEU A 741 -37.40 -1.87 14.53
N ALA A 742 -38.62 -2.32 14.24
CA ALA A 742 -39.27 -2.06 12.94
C ALA A 742 -40.00 -0.70 12.89
N ARG A 743 -40.09 0.05 13.99
CA ARG A 743 -40.87 1.31 14.06
C ARG A 743 -40.08 2.55 13.65
N ASP A 744 -38.72 2.43 13.58
CA ASP A 744 -37.80 3.46 13.12
C ASP A 744 -37.38 3.20 11.64
#